data_a92949b8ac7399f0d319330aa61e208c
#
_entry.id   a92949b8ac7399f0d319330aa61e208c
#
_cell.length_a   1.000
_cell.length_b   1.000
_cell.length_c   1.000
_cell.angle_alpha   90.00
_cell.angle_beta   90.00
_cell.angle_gamma   90.00
#
_symmetry.space_group_name_H-M   'P 1'
#
loop_
_entity.id
_entity.type
_entity.pdbx_description
1 polymer ?
#
loop_
_entity_poly.entity_id
_entity_poly.type
_entity_poly.pdbx_seq_one_letter_code
_entity_poly.pdbx_strand_id
1 'polypeptide(L)'
;MNKTMLSVLLLSSSGFYTSQTVWAGGEYIANLPTITMQASGDNIDPLNGAFTASQGTITQEQIETRPLSRPAEVLETIPGVIVTQHSGSGKANQYFLRGFNLDHGTDFATSLDGQPLNMVTHAHGQGYTDLNFLIPELIHNIDYHKGATSVDDGDFASAGTAKIYTLHSLERPFAQVTLGNHDLLRFLGVGHIKINDGELIGAFENQSSDGPWTNPENLSKQNLFLKYFKGDEDQNTSFGLQHYQAKWDATDQIPEHLVQNGQLDRFDSLDPSDGGKSKRTALWFNRNQRADREFSQFSAYAVRSELNLFSNFTYFLDDPLRGDQFEQAEKRTLLGLKFQKGWSDRWYDKEMLNIVGSSLRYDDIDGLGLHQTQNRQRFNTIREDDVKQTTLGVWGQNQIAWQPWLRSIIGLRGDLYHFNVNSDRNENSGRKTDHILSPKFSLILGPWKNVEYYINYAYGFHSNDARGVTTKLNVDPRDENYLQPLDSVSPLVRTVNKELGLRAHLIDNLTTTLALWRLDSDSELLFIGDAGTTEPSRPSKRQGIELSNFYQLNDWVMIDIDAAWSKARFKDSSEEGDFIPGAIEKTLSAGISYKLNDQWSFGGRLRYFGPRALIEDNSVRSDSSTIVNLLASYQLNKNIFTQIELLNVLDKKVNDIEYYYASCATQDFNTGACAPGSAEREGISDKHIHPSEGRNLRFTLRYLF
;
A
#
# COMPACT_ATOMS: atom_id res chain seq x y z
N MET A 1 47.58 -14.05 -45.38
CA MET A 1 47.25 -14.59 -46.70
C MET A 1 45.79 -15.01 -46.66
N ASN A 2 45.03 -14.43 -47.62
CA ASN A 2 43.67 -14.73 -48.10
C ASN A 2 42.52 -14.66 -47.05
N LYS A 3 41.64 -13.66 -47.03
CA LYS A 3 40.67 -13.07 -48.01
C LYS A 3 39.80 -14.10 -48.75
N THR A 4 38.50 -14.09 -48.46
CA THR A 4 37.36 -14.08 -49.41
C THR A 4 36.07 -13.97 -48.60
N MET A 5 35.37 -12.92 -48.68
CA MET A 5 34.40 -12.36 -49.64
C MET A 5 32.95 -12.74 -49.31
N LEU A 6 32.27 -11.72 -48.99
CA LEU A 6 30.87 -11.34 -48.91
C LEU A 6 30.08 -11.74 -50.17
N SER A 7 28.83 -12.12 -50.01
CA SER A 7 27.81 -11.99 -51.06
C SER A 7 26.47 -11.58 -50.44
N VAL A 8 26.05 -10.40 -50.83
CA VAL A 8 24.73 -9.79 -50.62
C VAL A 8 23.73 -10.43 -51.59
N LEU A 9 22.56 -10.79 -51.12
CA LEU A 9 21.40 -11.06 -51.98
C LEU A 9 20.21 -10.25 -51.50
N LEU A 10 19.94 -9.21 -52.28
CA LEU A 10 18.65 -8.52 -52.34
C LEU A 10 17.65 -9.46 -53.03
N LEU A 11 16.49 -9.64 -52.41
CA LEU A 11 15.29 -10.13 -53.07
C LEU A 11 14.08 -9.30 -52.70
N SER A 12 13.45 -8.87 -53.75
CA SER A 12 12.34 -7.97 -53.92
C SER A 12 11.03 -8.42 -53.26
N SER A 13 10.28 -7.42 -52.85
CA SER A 13 8.86 -7.40 -52.46
C SER A 13 7.93 -8.22 -53.38
N SER A 14 7.14 -9.09 -52.80
CA SER A 14 5.83 -9.46 -53.33
C SER A 14 4.87 -9.60 -52.17
N GLY A 15 3.83 -8.74 -52.17
CA GLY A 15 2.81 -8.71 -51.16
C GLY A 15 1.97 -9.98 -51.17
N PHE A 16 1.73 -10.49 -49.99
CA PHE A 16 0.62 -11.39 -49.71
C PHE A 16 -0.32 -10.71 -48.73
N TYR A 17 -1.47 -10.36 -49.24
CA TYR A 17 -2.63 -10.07 -48.35
C TYR A 17 -3.05 -11.41 -47.73
N THR A 18 -2.80 -11.58 -46.45
CA THR A 18 -3.46 -12.59 -45.65
C THR A 18 -4.53 -11.93 -44.79
N SER A 19 -5.73 -12.42 -44.95
CA SER A 19 -6.89 -12.08 -44.17
C SER A 19 -6.61 -12.23 -42.66
N GLN A 20 -6.68 -11.14 -41.90
CA GLN A 20 -6.65 -11.14 -40.46
C GLN A 20 -7.91 -11.85 -39.94
N THR A 21 -7.74 -13.04 -39.42
CA THR A 21 -8.69 -13.64 -38.49
C THR A 21 -8.41 -13.00 -37.12
N VAL A 22 -9.28 -12.10 -36.69
CA VAL A 22 -9.28 -11.53 -35.34
C VAL A 22 -9.51 -12.66 -34.35
N TRP A 23 -8.51 -12.94 -33.53
CA TRP A 23 -8.62 -13.81 -32.38
C TRP A 23 -8.81 -12.92 -31.15
N ALA A 24 -9.97 -13.02 -30.50
CA ALA A 24 -10.22 -12.42 -29.21
C ALA A 24 -9.22 -12.99 -28.19
N GLY A 25 -8.33 -12.16 -27.68
CA GLY A 25 -7.28 -12.51 -26.72
C GLY A 25 -5.91 -11.89 -27.02
N GLY A 26 -5.75 -11.18 -28.13
CA GLY A 26 -4.46 -10.72 -28.61
C GLY A 26 -4.26 -9.22 -28.82
N GLU A 27 -5.24 -8.37 -28.57
CA GLU A 27 -5.14 -6.93 -28.87
C GLU A 27 -4.79 -6.02 -27.68
N TYR A 28 -4.50 -6.55 -26.50
CA TYR A 28 -4.03 -5.73 -25.38
C TYR A 28 -2.52 -5.41 -25.39
N ILE A 29 -1.78 -5.88 -26.38
CA ILE A 29 -0.33 -5.59 -26.49
C ILE A 29 -0.06 -4.23 -27.17
N ALA A 30 -1.04 -3.59 -27.78
CA ALA A 30 -0.81 -2.43 -28.63
C ALA A 30 -0.92 -1.07 -27.91
N ASN A 31 -1.49 -0.98 -26.71
CA ASN A 31 -1.59 0.28 -25.98
C ASN A 31 -1.33 0.04 -24.49
N LEU A 32 -0.12 -0.35 -24.14
CA LEU A 32 0.40 0.12 -22.86
C LEU A 32 0.27 1.64 -22.91
N PRO A 33 -0.36 2.30 -21.94
CA PRO A 33 0.02 3.66 -21.64
C PRO A 33 1.44 3.52 -21.08
N THR A 34 2.36 3.24 -21.97
CA THR A 34 3.74 3.60 -21.77
C THR A 34 3.60 4.97 -21.18
N ILE A 35 4.27 5.25 -20.08
CA ILE A 35 4.65 6.62 -19.79
C ILE A 35 5.49 6.95 -21.02
N THR A 36 4.81 7.27 -22.10
CA THR A 36 5.43 7.63 -23.35
C THR A 36 5.97 9.00 -23.13
N MET A 37 7.24 9.04 -22.79
CA MET A 37 8.01 10.09 -23.44
C MET A 37 7.90 9.75 -24.92
N GLN A 38 6.99 10.38 -25.63
CA GLN A 38 7.05 10.48 -27.07
C GLN A 38 8.29 11.31 -27.39
N ALA A 39 9.45 10.66 -27.37
CA ALA A 39 10.67 11.17 -27.91
C ALA A 39 10.73 10.77 -29.39
N SER A 40 9.75 11.19 -30.17
CA SER A 40 9.88 11.18 -31.65
C SER A 40 8.76 11.97 -32.27
N GLY A 41 9.08 13.12 -32.83
CA GLY A 41 8.25 13.88 -33.75
C GLY A 41 7.39 14.96 -33.08
N ASP A 42 7.50 16.08 -33.58
CA ASP A 42 6.90 17.42 -33.57
C ASP A 42 5.64 17.75 -32.69
N ASN A 43 5.13 16.87 -31.83
CA ASN A 43 3.99 17.12 -30.94
C ASN A 43 4.18 16.48 -29.56
N ILE A 44 5.23 16.91 -28.81
CA ILE A 44 5.28 16.67 -27.38
C ILE A 44 4.25 17.63 -26.77
N ASP A 45 3.17 17.09 -26.16
CA ASP A 45 2.36 17.89 -25.25
C ASP A 45 3.20 18.16 -24.00
N PRO A 46 3.81 19.35 -23.85
CA PRO A 46 4.74 19.63 -22.75
C PRO A 46 4.06 19.66 -21.39
N LEU A 47 2.72 19.53 -21.37
CA LEU A 47 1.91 19.62 -20.17
C LEU A 47 1.51 18.26 -19.59
N ASN A 48 1.67 17.17 -20.34
CA ASN A 48 1.31 15.80 -19.91
C ASN A 48 2.49 14.92 -19.46
N GLY A 49 3.69 15.48 -19.34
CA GLY A 49 4.87 14.73 -18.92
C GLY A 49 4.93 14.45 -17.42
N ALA A 50 5.80 13.50 -17.03
CA ALA A 50 6.11 13.22 -15.65
C ALA A 50 6.59 14.48 -14.90
N PHE A 51 6.27 14.60 -13.62
CA PHE A 51 6.71 15.69 -12.75
C PHE A 51 7.79 15.24 -11.74
N THR A 52 8.00 13.92 -11.59
CA THR A 52 9.08 13.32 -10.82
C THR A 52 9.62 12.08 -11.53
N ALA A 53 10.88 11.73 -11.32
CA ALA A 53 11.44 10.48 -11.84
C ALA A 53 10.76 9.25 -11.22
N SER A 54 10.35 9.37 -9.95
CA SER A 54 9.81 8.30 -9.12
C SER A 54 8.29 8.13 -9.27
N GLN A 55 7.73 8.31 -10.48
CA GLN A 55 6.31 8.06 -10.76
C GLN A 55 6.14 7.03 -11.86
N GLY A 56 4.97 6.38 -11.88
CA GLY A 56 4.64 5.41 -12.92
C GLY A 56 3.19 4.98 -12.85
N THR A 57 2.82 4.20 -13.87
CA THR A 57 1.54 3.49 -13.96
C THR A 57 1.83 2.00 -14.09
N ILE A 58 1.21 1.20 -13.23
CA ILE A 58 1.23 -0.27 -13.31
C ILE A 58 -0.04 -0.70 -14.01
N THR A 59 0.10 -1.49 -15.06
CA THR A 59 -1.03 -1.95 -15.87
C THR A 59 -1.62 -3.24 -15.32
N GLN A 60 -2.84 -3.57 -15.75
CA GLN A 60 -3.49 -4.85 -15.44
C GLN A 60 -2.60 -6.05 -15.82
N GLU A 61 -1.98 -6.04 -17.01
CA GLU A 61 -1.08 -7.10 -17.46
C GLU A 61 0.10 -7.32 -16.51
N GLN A 62 0.71 -6.24 -16.00
CA GLN A 62 1.79 -6.33 -15.04
C GLN A 62 1.33 -6.93 -13.69
N ILE A 63 0.07 -6.74 -13.30
CA ILE A 63 -0.52 -7.34 -12.11
C ILE A 63 -0.81 -8.83 -12.36
N GLU A 64 -1.45 -9.17 -13.48
CA GLU A 64 -1.84 -10.54 -13.81
C GLU A 64 -0.65 -11.51 -14.02
N THR A 65 0.51 -10.98 -14.38
CA THR A 65 1.75 -11.78 -14.55
C THR A 65 2.52 -11.98 -13.23
N ARG A 66 2.00 -11.48 -12.10
CA ARG A 66 2.62 -11.63 -10.79
C ARG A 66 1.84 -12.60 -9.91
N PRO A 67 2.51 -13.62 -9.34
CA PRO A 67 1.90 -14.42 -8.29
C PRO A 67 1.72 -13.55 -7.03
N LEU A 68 0.51 -13.52 -6.49
CA LEU A 68 0.15 -12.72 -5.32
C LEU A 68 -0.31 -13.65 -4.19
N SER A 69 0.34 -13.59 -3.05
CA SER A 69 -0.10 -14.34 -1.86
C SER A 69 -1.37 -13.73 -1.26
N ARG A 70 -1.45 -12.38 -1.29
CA ARG A 70 -2.50 -11.56 -0.65
C ARG A 70 -2.90 -10.40 -1.58
N PRO A 71 -4.15 -9.88 -1.48
CA PRO A 71 -4.59 -8.76 -2.33
C PRO A 71 -3.71 -7.51 -2.24
N ALA A 72 -3.21 -7.17 -1.06
CA ALA A 72 -2.40 -5.97 -0.86
C ALA A 72 -1.03 -6.02 -1.55
N GLU A 73 -0.53 -7.22 -1.89
CA GLU A 73 0.73 -7.38 -2.63
C GLU A 73 0.69 -6.80 -4.04
N VAL A 74 -0.48 -6.39 -4.54
CA VAL A 74 -0.56 -5.56 -5.76
C VAL A 74 0.26 -4.27 -5.63
N LEU A 75 0.46 -3.76 -4.42
CA LEU A 75 1.31 -2.59 -4.18
C LEU A 75 2.81 -2.90 -4.30
N GLU A 76 3.25 -4.17 -4.20
CA GLU A 76 4.65 -4.55 -4.49
C GLU A 76 5.01 -4.43 -5.97
N THR A 77 4.03 -4.14 -6.84
CA THR A 77 4.30 -3.74 -8.21
C THR A 77 4.95 -2.35 -8.29
N ILE A 78 4.77 -1.53 -7.26
CA ILE A 78 5.40 -0.21 -7.14
C ILE A 78 6.85 -0.42 -6.69
N PRO A 79 7.85 0.09 -7.43
CA PRO A 79 9.25 -0.10 -7.11
C PRO A 79 9.61 0.27 -5.67
N GLY A 80 10.23 -0.66 -4.94
CA GLY A 80 10.70 -0.45 -3.56
C GLY A 80 9.66 -0.61 -2.46
N VAL A 81 8.38 -0.84 -2.78
CA VAL A 81 7.36 -1.20 -1.80
C VAL A 81 7.53 -2.67 -1.39
N ILE A 82 7.43 -2.94 -0.10
CA ILE A 82 7.34 -4.28 0.48
C ILE A 82 6.06 -4.36 1.31
N VAL A 83 5.35 -5.47 1.18
CA VAL A 83 4.11 -5.78 1.91
C VAL A 83 4.32 -7.02 2.77
N THR A 84 4.02 -6.94 4.05
CA THR A 84 4.15 -8.05 5.00
C THR A 84 2.88 -8.27 5.81
N GLN A 85 2.83 -9.37 6.53
CA GLN A 85 1.75 -9.69 7.47
C GLN A 85 2.34 -10.00 8.84
N HIS A 86 1.73 -9.50 9.91
CA HIS A 86 2.18 -9.73 11.27
C HIS A 86 1.13 -10.39 12.17
N SER A 87 0.00 -10.76 11.61
CA SER A 87 -1.13 -11.39 12.30
C SER A 87 -2.01 -12.09 11.26
N GLY A 88 -3.23 -12.46 11.61
CA GLY A 88 -4.16 -13.16 10.72
C GLY A 88 -4.50 -12.45 9.41
N SER A 89 -4.85 -13.22 8.40
CA SER A 89 -5.05 -12.77 7.01
C SER A 89 -6.21 -11.78 6.80
N GLY A 90 -7.08 -11.59 7.79
CA GLY A 90 -8.15 -10.59 7.74
C GLY A 90 -7.78 -9.21 8.28
N LYS A 91 -6.59 -9.06 8.89
CA LYS A 91 -6.03 -7.78 9.34
C LYS A 91 -5.33 -7.07 8.19
N ALA A 92 -5.28 -5.74 8.19
CA ALA A 92 -4.51 -5.00 7.20
C ALA A 92 -3.05 -5.41 7.18
N ASN A 93 -2.46 -5.39 6.00
CA ASN A 93 -1.04 -5.65 5.82
C ASN A 93 -0.19 -4.49 6.34
N GLN A 94 1.09 -4.76 6.55
CA GLN A 94 2.10 -3.76 6.88
C GLN A 94 2.88 -3.39 5.62
N TYR A 95 3.17 -2.10 5.47
CA TYR A 95 3.80 -1.56 4.27
C TYR A 95 5.14 -0.92 4.60
N PHE A 96 6.09 -1.01 3.67
CA PHE A 96 7.43 -0.42 3.78
C PHE A 96 7.81 0.31 2.51
N LEU A 97 8.32 1.53 2.64
CA LEU A 97 8.80 2.33 1.51
C LEU A 97 9.74 3.44 2.00
N ARG A 98 10.82 3.74 1.27
CA ARG A 98 11.72 4.90 1.51
C ARG A 98 12.17 5.05 2.97
N GLY A 99 12.65 3.97 3.59
CA GLY A 99 13.12 4.00 4.97
C GLY A 99 12.02 4.15 6.03
N PHE A 100 10.74 4.02 5.64
CA PHE A 100 9.65 3.91 6.58
C PHE A 100 9.31 2.45 6.85
N ASN A 101 8.97 2.17 8.09
CA ASN A 101 7.92 1.24 8.45
C ASN A 101 6.63 2.07 8.47
N LEU A 102 5.78 1.88 7.48
CA LEU A 102 4.54 2.65 7.30
C LEU A 102 3.40 2.08 8.16
N ASP A 103 3.74 1.12 9.03
CA ASP A 103 2.77 0.35 9.77
C ASP A 103 1.66 -0.16 8.82
N HIS A 104 0.41 0.17 9.06
CA HIS A 104 -0.70 -0.21 8.20
C HIS A 104 -1.08 0.86 7.17
N GLY A 105 -0.21 1.84 6.86
CA GLY A 105 -0.42 2.79 5.77
C GLY A 105 -0.18 4.26 6.07
N THR A 106 0.45 4.61 7.21
CA THR A 106 0.88 5.99 7.43
C THR A 106 1.86 6.43 6.35
N ASP A 107 1.87 7.72 6.03
CA ASP A 107 2.79 8.32 5.06
C ASP A 107 2.79 7.72 3.63
N PHE A 108 1.82 6.82 3.33
CA PHE A 108 1.60 6.28 1.99
C PHE A 108 0.12 6.39 1.62
N ALA A 109 -0.24 7.48 0.95
CA ALA A 109 -1.62 7.79 0.61
C ALA A 109 -2.16 6.83 -0.45
N THR A 110 -3.12 5.99 -0.09
CA THR A 110 -3.72 5.01 -0.98
C THR A 110 -5.18 5.35 -1.27
N SER A 111 -5.62 5.20 -2.52
CA SER A 111 -7.01 5.41 -2.92
C SER A 111 -7.50 4.37 -3.90
N LEU A 112 -8.82 4.10 -3.91
CA LEU A 112 -9.50 3.24 -4.88
C LEU A 112 -10.62 4.04 -5.56
N ASP A 113 -10.59 4.17 -6.89
CA ASP A 113 -11.58 4.93 -7.67
C ASP A 113 -11.91 6.30 -7.03
N GLY A 114 -10.88 7.02 -6.54
CA GLY A 114 -11.01 8.35 -5.91
C GLY A 114 -11.40 8.35 -4.42
N GLN A 115 -11.68 7.19 -3.81
CA GLN A 115 -11.92 7.06 -2.37
C GLN A 115 -10.59 6.94 -1.64
N PRO A 116 -10.23 7.78 -0.66
CA PRO A 116 -9.07 7.54 0.19
C PRO A 116 -9.30 6.30 1.08
N LEU A 117 -8.29 5.47 1.20
CA LEU A 117 -8.35 4.22 1.98
C LEU A 117 -7.75 4.39 3.37
N ASN A 118 -6.80 5.30 3.54
CA ASN A 118 -6.18 5.57 4.84
C ASN A 118 -7.20 6.13 5.84
N MET A 119 -7.32 5.46 6.99
CA MET A 119 -8.15 5.91 8.11
C MET A 119 -7.29 6.77 9.04
N VAL A 120 -7.58 8.07 9.13
CA VAL A 120 -6.75 9.06 9.85
C VAL A 120 -6.62 8.69 11.32
N THR A 121 -7.74 8.67 12.04
CA THR A 121 -7.85 8.14 13.40
C THR A 121 -8.43 6.73 13.31
N HIS A 122 -7.85 5.74 13.98
CA HIS A 122 -8.33 4.36 13.85
C HIS A 122 -8.02 3.54 15.12
N ALA A 123 -8.87 2.57 15.46
CA ALA A 123 -8.72 1.77 16.67
C ALA A 123 -7.38 1.05 16.75
N HIS A 124 -6.89 0.54 15.64
CA HIS A 124 -5.62 -0.19 15.60
C HIS A 124 -4.41 0.73 15.50
N GLY A 125 -4.49 1.77 14.69
CA GLY A 125 -3.39 2.73 14.49
C GLY A 125 -3.74 3.73 13.40
N GLN A 126 -3.23 4.94 13.48
CA GLN A 126 -3.52 5.98 12.50
C GLN A 126 -3.03 5.58 11.10
N GLY A 127 -3.72 6.07 10.08
CA GLY A 127 -3.39 5.76 8.69
C GLY A 127 -3.81 4.38 8.21
N TYR A 128 -4.48 3.58 9.05
CA TYR A 128 -4.85 2.20 8.76
C TYR A 128 -5.48 2.03 7.38
N THR A 129 -4.85 1.21 6.53
CA THR A 129 -5.21 0.96 5.14
C THR A 129 -5.39 -0.54 4.92
N ASP A 130 -6.61 -1.03 5.09
CA ASP A 130 -6.98 -2.40 4.76
C ASP A 130 -7.25 -2.52 3.26
N LEU A 131 -6.54 -3.44 2.59
CA LEU A 131 -6.70 -3.76 1.17
C LEU A 131 -7.24 -5.18 0.94
N ASN A 132 -7.66 -5.90 1.98
CA ASN A 132 -8.18 -7.26 1.86
C ASN A 132 -9.47 -7.34 1.03
N PHE A 133 -10.19 -6.22 0.87
CA PHE A 133 -11.38 -6.13 0.02
C PHE A 133 -11.07 -5.96 -1.46
N LEU A 134 -9.81 -5.78 -1.87
CA LEU A 134 -9.46 -5.71 -3.29
C LEU A 134 -9.64 -7.08 -3.95
N ILE A 135 -10.15 -7.04 -5.18
CA ILE A 135 -10.19 -8.16 -6.11
C ILE A 135 -9.16 -7.82 -7.20
N PRO A 136 -7.94 -8.40 -7.17
CA PRO A 136 -6.86 -8.04 -8.10
C PRO A 136 -7.25 -8.10 -9.57
N GLU A 137 -8.09 -9.06 -9.95
CA GLU A 137 -8.59 -9.25 -11.31
C GLU A 137 -9.49 -8.11 -11.82
N LEU A 138 -9.94 -7.22 -10.92
CA LEU A 138 -10.73 -6.04 -11.28
C LEU A 138 -9.90 -4.76 -11.34
N ILE A 139 -8.60 -4.81 -11.07
CA ILE A 139 -7.74 -3.64 -11.15
C ILE A 139 -7.37 -3.38 -12.61
N HIS A 140 -7.68 -2.17 -13.08
CA HIS A 140 -7.29 -1.70 -14.40
C HIS A 140 -5.86 -1.18 -14.41
N ASN A 141 -5.55 -0.27 -13.49
CA ASN A 141 -4.19 0.26 -13.31
C ASN A 141 -3.97 0.80 -11.90
N ILE A 142 -2.70 1.00 -11.56
CA ILE A 142 -2.27 1.70 -10.34
C ILE A 142 -1.34 2.83 -10.77
N ASP A 143 -1.76 4.08 -10.54
CA ASP A 143 -0.90 5.24 -10.70
C ASP A 143 -0.19 5.52 -9.39
N TYR A 144 1.12 5.69 -9.44
CA TYR A 144 1.91 5.97 -8.25
C TYR A 144 2.93 7.08 -8.46
N HIS A 145 3.28 7.75 -7.39
CA HIS A 145 4.50 8.56 -7.31
C HIS A 145 5.02 8.53 -5.87
N LYS A 146 6.32 8.79 -5.71
CA LYS A 146 6.98 8.76 -4.42
C LYS A 146 7.33 10.17 -3.96
N GLY A 147 7.18 10.41 -2.65
CA GLY A 147 7.25 11.76 -2.07
C GLY A 147 5.98 12.59 -2.33
N ALA A 148 5.76 13.60 -1.52
CA ALA A 148 4.58 14.48 -1.57
C ALA A 148 4.68 15.54 -2.67
N THR A 149 4.98 15.13 -3.91
CA THR A 149 5.33 16.05 -5.01
C THR A 149 4.13 16.56 -5.80
N SER A 150 3.00 15.86 -5.82
CA SER A 150 1.78 16.33 -6.46
C SER A 150 1.00 17.32 -5.57
N VAL A 151 0.39 18.33 -6.18
CA VAL A 151 -0.37 19.35 -5.42
C VAL A 151 -1.66 18.79 -4.82
N ASP A 152 -2.23 17.74 -5.39
CA ASP A 152 -3.41 17.07 -4.86
C ASP A 152 -3.10 16.04 -3.74
N ASP A 153 -1.79 15.83 -3.45
CA ASP A 153 -1.36 15.06 -2.31
C ASP A 153 -1.64 15.82 -1.02
N GLY A 154 -2.44 15.22 -0.16
CA GLY A 154 -2.74 15.72 1.17
C GLY A 154 -2.05 14.88 2.24
N ASP A 155 -2.86 14.45 3.20
CA ASP A 155 -2.43 13.63 4.32
C ASP A 155 -1.78 12.32 3.89
N PHE A 156 -0.79 11.86 4.64
CA PHE A 156 -0.08 10.58 4.46
C PHE A 156 0.65 10.41 3.11
N ALA A 157 0.97 11.48 2.38
CA ALA A 157 1.65 11.36 1.09
C ALA A 157 3.18 11.48 1.15
N SER A 158 3.78 11.51 2.34
CA SER A 158 5.20 11.82 2.53
C SER A 158 6.15 10.80 1.89
N ALA A 159 5.88 9.51 2.02
CA ALA A 159 6.63 8.46 1.34
C ALA A 159 6.19 8.30 -0.12
N GLY A 160 4.90 8.46 -0.40
CA GLY A 160 4.33 8.33 -1.73
C GLY A 160 2.83 8.19 -1.76
N THR A 161 2.32 7.93 -2.96
CA THR A 161 0.89 7.80 -3.25
C THR A 161 0.65 6.64 -4.21
N ALA A 162 -0.43 5.88 -3.98
CA ALA A 162 -0.95 4.86 -4.89
C ALA A 162 -2.43 5.12 -5.17
N LYS A 163 -2.78 5.34 -6.44
CA LYS A 163 -4.16 5.52 -6.89
C LYS A 163 -4.56 4.30 -7.71
N ILE A 164 -5.43 3.47 -7.15
CA ILE A 164 -5.90 2.22 -7.75
C ILE A 164 -7.19 2.52 -8.50
N TYR A 165 -7.27 2.09 -9.74
CA TYR A 165 -8.46 2.22 -10.59
C TYR A 165 -8.96 0.85 -11.00
N THR A 166 -10.28 0.65 -10.90
CA THR A 166 -10.92 -0.59 -11.31
C THR A 166 -11.38 -0.56 -12.75
N LEU A 167 -11.65 -1.71 -13.34
CA LEU A 167 -12.05 -1.89 -14.73
C LEU A 167 -13.20 -0.95 -15.13
N HIS A 168 -13.15 -0.47 -16.36
CA HIS A 168 -14.19 0.35 -16.99
C HIS A 168 -15.10 -0.49 -17.89
N SER A 169 -14.59 -1.57 -18.44
CA SER A 169 -15.31 -2.55 -19.24
C SER A 169 -14.78 -3.96 -18.99
N LEU A 170 -15.56 -4.96 -19.33
CA LEU A 170 -15.19 -6.36 -19.24
C LEU A 170 -15.40 -7.02 -20.61
N GLU A 171 -14.36 -7.59 -21.18
CA GLU A 171 -14.48 -8.26 -22.51
C GLU A 171 -15.40 -9.46 -22.45
N ARG A 172 -15.19 -10.33 -21.46
CA ARG A 172 -15.94 -11.57 -21.30
C ARG A 172 -16.22 -11.85 -19.84
N PRO A 173 -17.46 -12.23 -19.49
CA PRO A 173 -17.76 -12.75 -18.17
C PRO A 173 -16.94 -14.01 -17.88
N PHE A 174 -16.61 -14.22 -16.60
CA PHE A 174 -15.90 -15.42 -16.19
C PHE A 174 -16.27 -15.89 -14.79
N ALA A 175 -16.06 -17.15 -14.55
CA ALA A 175 -16.06 -17.75 -13.23
C ALA A 175 -14.71 -18.43 -12.98
N GLN A 176 -14.16 -18.26 -11.80
CA GLN A 176 -12.84 -18.74 -11.41
C GLN A 176 -12.91 -19.47 -10.08
N VAL A 177 -12.22 -20.60 -10.00
CA VAL A 177 -11.97 -21.33 -8.74
C VAL A 177 -10.48 -21.45 -8.56
N THR A 178 -10.00 -21.09 -7.37
CA THR A 178 -8.61 -21.28 -6.95
C THR A 178 -8.58 -22.22 -5.75
N LEU A 179 -7.75 -23.24 -5.85
CA LEU A 179 -7.44 -24.21 -4.80
C LEU A 179 -5.96 -24.08 -4.41
N GLY A 180 -5.64 -24.25 -3.15
CA GLY A 180 -4.27 -24.19 -2.67
C GLY A 180 -4.02 -24.98 -1.42
N ASN A 181 -2.79 -24.96 -0.95
CA ASN A 181 -2.44 -25.52 0.35
C ASN A 181 -3.22 -24.81 1.47
N HIS A 182 -3.26 -25.40 2.65
CA HIS A 182 -3.90 -24.87 3.84
C HIS A 182 -5.40 -24.58 3.64
N ASP A 183 -6.08 -25.52 2.99
CA ASP A 183 -7.53 -25.49 2.70
C ASP A 183 -7.99 -24.19 2.00
N LEU A 184 -7.08 -23.57 1.23
CA LEU A 184 -7.44 -22.42 0.40
C LEU A 184 -8.44 -22.82 -0.67
N LEU A 185 -9.63 -22.24 -0.58
CA LEU A 185 -10.67 -22.29 -1.60
C LEU A 185 -11.16 -20.87 -1.88
N ARG A 186 -10.99 -20.40 -3.12
CA ARG A 186 -11.48 -19.10 -3.57
C ARG A 186 -12.37 -19.28 -4.79
N PHE A 187 -13.56 -18.73 -4.74
CA PHE A 187 -14.46 -18.58 -5.88
C PHE A 187 -14.58 -17.11 -6.24
N LEU A 188 -14.48 -16.79 -7.54
CA LEU A 188 -14.72 -15.47 -8.09
C LEU A 188 -15.59 -15.58 -9.34
N GLY A 189 -16.73 -14.90 -9.34
CA GLY A 189 -17.59 -14.72 -10.51
C GLY A 189 -17.58 -13.25 -10.92
N VAL A 190 -17.31 -12.96 -12.20
CA VAL A 190 -17.33 -11.61 -12.77
C VAL A 190 -18.21 -11.60 -14.02
N GLY A 191 -19.11 -10.64 -14.06
CA GLY A 191 -20.00 -10.48 -15.20
C GLY A 191 -20.27 -9.03 -15.53
N HIS A 192 -20.86 -8.78 -16.68
CA HIS A 192 -21.25 -7.45 -17.10
C HIS A 192 -22.56 -7.43 -17.86
N ILE A 193 -23.22 -6.30 -17.84
CA ILE A 193 -24.40 -6.00 -18.69
C ILE A 193 -24.30 -4.59 -19.24
N LYS A 194 -24.62 -4.44 -20.51
CA LYS A 194 -24.74 -3.10 -21.13
C LYS A 194 -26.06 -2.48 -20.74
N ILE A 195 -26.03 -1.26 -20.21
CA ILE A 195 -27.21 -0.47 -19.81
C ILE A 195 -27.11 0.89 -20.50
N ASN A 196 -27.99 1.13 -21.47
CA ASN A 196 -27.91 2.29 -22.36
C ASN A 196 -26.53 2.37 -23.05
N ASP A 197 -25.83 3.50 -22.90
CA ASP A 197 -24.49 3.73 -23.47
C ASP A 197 -23.37 3.42 -22.46
N GLY A 198 -23.65 2.70 -21.40
CA GLY A 198 -22.69 2.34 -20.38
C GLY A 198 -22.69 0.84 -20.10
N GLU A 199 -21.81 0.45 -19.21
CA GLU A 199 -21.62 -0.94 -18.78
C GLU A 199 -21.67 -1.05 -17.27
N LEU A 200 -22.44 -2.00 -16.75
CA LEU A 200 -22.43 -2.40 -15.34
C LEU A 200 -21.63 -3.68 -15.21
N ILE A 201 -20.52 -3.60 -14.48
CA ILE A 201 -19.68 -4.73 -14.09
C ILE A 201 -20.10 -5.15 -12.69
N GLY A 202 -20.26 -6.46 -12.48
CA GLY A 202 -20.53 -7.07 -11.18
C GLY A 202 -19.55 -8.18 -10.88
N ALA A 203 -19.10 -8.28 -9.63
CA ALA A 203 -18.25 -9.37 -9.17
C ALA A 203 -18.68 -9.84 -7.78
N PHE A 204 -18.55 -11.14 -7.56
CA PHE A 204 -18.74 -11.78 -6.26
C PHE A 204 -17.56 -12.70 -5.98
N GLU A 205 -16.93 -12.50 -4.83
CA GLU A 205 -15.82 -13.32 -4.33
C GLU A 205 -16.22 -13.97 -3.01
N ASN A 206 -15.86 -15.24 -2.85
CA ASN A 206 -15.91 -15.97 -1.59
C ASN A 206 -14.60 -16.73 -1.41
N GLN A 207 -13.95 -16.59 -0.26
CA GLN A 207 -12.67 -17.25 0.04
C GLN A 207 -12.69 -17.81 1.44
N SER A 208 -12.13 -19.01 1.59
CA SER A 208 -11.77 -19.62 2.88
C SER A 208 -10.31 -20.09 2.84
N SER A 209 -9.64 -20.10 3.99
CA SER A 209 -8.28 -20.61 4.16
C SER A 209 -7.99 -20.81 5.65
N ASP A 210 -7.14 -21.79 5.96
CA ASP A 210 -6.72 -22.07 7.33
C ASP A 210 -5.29 -21.53 7.62
N GLY A 211 -4.56 -21.09 6.58
CA GLY A 211 -3.17 -20.67 6.75
C GLY A 211 -2.24 -21.80 7.18
N PRO A 212 -0.93 -21.54 7.33
CA PRO A 212 0.06 -22.56 7.69
C PRO A 212 0.10 -22.89 9.21
N TRP A 213 -0.79 -22.30 10.00
CA TRP A 213 -0.77 -22.28 11.45
C TRP A 213 -1.25 -23.59 12.07
N THR A 214 -0.67 -23.97 13.20
CA THR A 214 -1.14 -25.10 14.02
C THR A 214 -2.57 -24.85 14.53
N ASN A 215 -2.88 -23.60 14.88
CA ASN A 215 -4.24 -23.14 15.14
C ASN A 215 -4.80 -22.52 13.85
N PRO A 216 -5.74 -23.18 13.13
CA PRO A 216 -6.23 -22.70 11.84
C PRO A 216 -6.82 -21.30 11.91
N GLU A 217 -6.55 -20.47 10.89
CA GLU A 217 -7.11 -19.13 10.78
C GLU A 217 -8.63 -19.12 10.57
N ASN A 218 -9.21 -20.20 10.06
CA ASN A 218 -10.62 -20.26 9.73
C ASN A 218 -11.11 -19.03 8.95
N LEU A 219 -10.27 -18.49 8.08
CA LEU A 219 -10.60 -17.30 7.30
C LEU A 219 -11.86 -17.53 6.49
N SER A 220 -12.83 -16.65 6.63
CA SER A 220 -14.02 -16.57 5.77
C SER A 220 -14.18 -15.14 5.28
N LYS A 221 -14.01 -14.95 3.97
CA LYS A 221 -14.05 -13.64 3.29
C LYS A 221 -15.10 -13.64 2.20
N GLN A 222 -15.92 -12.59 2.16
CA GLN A 222 -16.90 -12.34 1.11
C GLN A 222 -16.78 -10.91 0.59
N ASN A 223 -16.91 -10.77 -0.72
CA ASN A 223 -16.79 -9.48 -1.40
C ASN A 223 -17.81 -9.39 -2.53
N LEU A 224 -18.56 -8.29 -2.55
CA LEU A 224 -19.47 -7.92 -3.63
C LEU A 224 -19.02 -6.60 -4.21
N PHE A 225 -18.87 -6.53 -5.52
CA PHE A 225 -18.48 -5.34 -6.25
C PHE A 225 -19.46 -5.09 -7.40
N LEU A 226 -19.90 -3.83 -7.53
CA LEU A 226 -20.73 -3.37 -8.64
C LEU A 226 -20.18 -2.01 -9.10
N LYS A 227 -19.95 -1.85 -10.40
CA LYS A 227 -19.53 -0.56 -10.98
C LYS A 227 -20.23 -0.33 -12.31
N TYR A 228 -20.96 0.76 -12.40
CA TYR A 228 -21.46 1.28 -13.66
C TYR A 228 -20.48 2.31 -14.21
N PHE A 229 -20.12 2.18 -15.47
CA PHE A 229 -19.27 3.11 -16.18
C PHE A 229 -19.92 3.51 -17.50
N LYS A 230 -19.90 4.80 -17.81
CA LYS A 230 -20.40 5.37 -19.07
C LYS A 230 -19.45 6.43 -19.57
N GLY A 231 -19.11 6.36 -20.85
CA GLY A 231 -18.27 7.32 -21.55
C GLY A 231 -16.97 6.71 -22.04
N ASP A 232 -15.99 7.56 -22.27
CA ASP A 232 -14.64 7.24 -22.77
C ASP A 232 -13.56 7.83 -21.84
N GLU A 233 -12.31 7.87 -22.28
CA GLU A 233 -11.21 8.43 -21.50
C GLU A 233 -11.37 9.93 -21.21
N ASP A 234 -11.98 10.68 -22.11
CA ASP A 234 -12.14 12.14 -22.00
C ASP A 234 -13.40 12.55 -21.25
N GLN A 235 -14.50 11.84 -21.45
CA GLN A 235 -15.77 12.16 -20.82
C GLN A 235 -16.45 10.93 -20.24
N ASN A 236 -16.30 10.75 -18.94
CA ASN A 236 -16.89 9.60 -18.27
C ASN A 236 -17.60 9.94 -16.98
N THR A 237 -18.49 9.03 -16.61
CA THR A 237 -19.17 9.00 -15.32
C THR A 237 -19.16 7.57 -14.82
N SER A 238 -18.81 7.39 -13.58
CA SER A 238 -18.88 6.10 -12.92
C SER A 238 -19.60 6.19 -11.57
N PHE A 239 -20.27 5.11 -11.23
CA PHE A 239 -20.91 4.92 -9.94
C PHE A 239 -20.62 3.51 -9.47
N GLY A 240 -20.22 3.33 -8.22
CA GLY A 240 -19.88 2.03 -7.68
C GLY A 240 -20.43 1.76 -6.28
N LEU A 241 -20.58 0.49 -6.00
CA LEU A 241 -20.92 -0.09 -4.69
C LEU A 241 -19.95 -1.24 -4.44
N GLN A 242 -19.41 -1.31 -3.24
CA GLN A 242 -18.66 -2.47 -2.77
C GLN A 242 -19.10 -2.82 -1.35
N HIS A 243 -19.27 -4.13 -1.10
CA HIS A 243 -19.47 -4.66 0.24
C HIS A 243 -18.47 -5.78 0.50
N TYR A 244 -17.77 -5.68 1.59
CA TYR A 244 -16.77 -6.64 2.05
C TYR A 244 -17.06 -7.02 3.50
N GLN A 245 -16.86 -8.29 3.82
CA GLN A 245 -16.80 -8.79 5.18
C GLN A 245 -15.80 -9.94 5.30
N ALA A 246 -15.09 -9.98 6.40
CA ALA A 246 -14.21 -11.08 6.77
C ALA A 246 -14.31 -11.41 8.26
N LYS A 247 -14.04 -12.66 8.58
CA LYS A 247 -13.85 -13.18 9.94
C LYS A 247 -12.69 -14.16 9.90
N TRP A 248 -11.84 -14.12 10.95
CA TRP A 248 -10.64 -14.95 11.03
C TRP A 248 -10.24 -15.20 12.49
N ASP A 249 -9.50 -16.26 12.73
CA ASP A 249 -8.65 -16.46 13.88
C ASP A 249 -7.21 -16.06 13.51
N ALA A 250 -6.36 -15.75 14.48
CA ALA A 250 -5.02 -15.26 14.20
C ALA A 250 -3.97 -15.97 15.05
N THR A 251 -2.77 -15.99 14.51
CA THR A 251 -1.54 -16.21 15.27
C THR A 251 -0.76 -14.91 15.23
N ASP A 252 -0.56 -14.27 16.37
CA ASP A 252 0.30 -13.10 16.50
C ASP A 252 1.78 -13.53 16.55
N GLN A 253 2.72 -12.58 16.69
CA GLN A 253 4.14 -12.88 16.72
C GLN A 253 4.49 -13.69 17.95
N ILE A 254 5.36 -14.71 17.84
CA ILE A 254 5.80 -15.57 18.93
C ILE A 254 7.28 -15.31 19.28
N PRO A 255 7.69 -15.45 20.56
CA PRO A 255 9.08 -15.28 20.99
C PRO A 255 10.01 -16.30 20.30
N GLU A 256 11.09 -15.82 19.70
CA GLU A 256 12.02 -16.65 18.94
C GLU A 256 12.73 -17.69 19.82
N HIS A 257 13.06 -17.36 21.08
CA HIS A 257 13.74 -18.29 21.99
C HIS A 257 12.91 -19.54 22.27
N LEU A 258 11.57 -19.44 22.31
CA LEU A 258 10.69 -20.62 22.52
C LEU A 258 10.71 -21.55 21.31
N VAL A 259 10.86 -21.00 20.11
CA VAL A 259 11.02 -21.77 18.88
C VAL A 259 12.41 -22.41 18.81
N GLN A 260 13.46 -21.65 19.17
CA GLN A 260 14.85 -22.14 19.14
C GLN A 260 15.11 -23.25 20.14
N ASN A 261 14.49 -23.20 21.31
CA ASN A 261 14.63 -24.23 22.34
C ASN A 261 13.65 -25.42 22.19
N GLY A 262 12.78 -25.39 21.17
CA GLY A 262 11.84 -26.47 20.83
C GLY A 262 10.62 -26.56 21.76
N GLN A 263 10.28 -25.50 22.49
CA GLN A 263 9.06 -25.40 23.30
C GLN A 263 7.83 -25.00 22.45
N LEU A 264 8.07 -24.37 21.31
CA LEU A 264 7.05 -24.06 20.30
C LEU A 264 7.52 -24.52 18.92
N ASP A 265 6.59 -24.95 18.10
CA ASP A 265 6.78 -25.03 16.66
C ASP A 265 6.65 -23.63 16.04
N ARG A 266 7.31 -23.43 14.90
CA ARG A 266 7.35 -22.13 14.20
C ARG A 266 5.97 -21.54 13.86
N PHE A 267 4.97 -22.39 13.69
CA PHE A 267 3.61 -22.01 13.34
C PHE A 267 2.60 -22.16 14.49
N ASP A 268 3.11 -22.32 15.73
CA ASP A 268 2.24 -22.37 16.90
C ASP A 268 1.67 -21.01 17.28
N SER A 269 0.58 -21.02 18.03
CA SER A 269 -0.05 -19.86 18.63
C SER A 269 0.03 -19.94 20.15
N LEU A 270 0.34 -18.81 20.80
CA LEU A 270 0.33 -18.70 22.27
C LEU A 270 -1.05 -18.28 22.81
N ASP A 271 -1.82 -17.54 22.01
CA ASP A 271 -3.22 -17.24 22.30
C ASP A 271 -4.11 -17.63 21.11
N PRO A 272 -4.72 -18.82 21.14
CA PRO A 272 -5.56 -19.30 20.04
C PRO A 272 -6.90 -18.53 19.91
N SER A 273 -7.16 -17.60 20.80
CA SER A 273 -8.36 -16.76 20.75
C SER A 273 -8.14 -15.42 20.06
N ASP A 274 -6.93 -15.12 19.57
CA ASP A 274 -6.68 -13.94 18.77
C ASP A 274 -7.38 -14.02 17.40
N GLY A 275 -7.60 -12.87 16.77
CA GLY A 275 -8.29 -12.79 15.48
C GLY A 275 -9.25 -11.62 15.37
N GLY A 276 -10.26 -11.73 14.50
CA GLY A 276 -11.16 -10.59 14.38
C GLY A 276 -12.24 -10.74 13.34
N LYS A 277 -12.91 -9.63 13.12
CA LYS A 277 -13.88 -9.43 12.05
C LYS A 277 -13.81 -8.01 11.51
N SER A 278 -13.93 -7.87 10.21
CA SER A 278 -13.96 -6.59 9.52
C SER A 278 -15.11 -6.55 8.53
N LYS A 279 -15.75 -5.36 8.41
CA LYS A 279 -16.77 -5.09 7.39
C LYS A 279 -16.55 -3.73 6.78
N ARG A 280 -16.77 -3.62 5.48
CA ARG A 280 -16.73 -2.36 4.75
C ARG A 280 -17.81 -2.31 3.68
N THR A 281 -18.58 -1.23 3.66
CA THR A 281 -19.50 -0.92 2.57
C THR A 281 -19.15 0.45 2.05
N ALA A 282 -18.95 0.57 0.74
CA ALA A 282 -18.58 1.82 0.10
C ALA A 282 -19.47 2.10 -1.11
N LEU A 283 -19.83 3.37 -1.24
CA LEU A 283 -20.48 3.94 -2.42
C LEU A 283 -19.59 5.04 -2.95
N TRP A 284 -19.46 5.14 -4.27
CA TRP A 284 -18.72 6.25 -4.87
C TRP A 284 -19.32 6.68 -6.19
N PHE A 285 -19.06 7.93 -6.54
CA PHE A 285 -19.43 8.55 -7.78
C PHE A 285 -18.23 9.34 -8.32
N ASN A 286 -17.90 9.18 -9.59
CA ASN A 286 -16.88 9.95 -10.27
C ASN A 286 -17.43 10.51 -11.58
N ARG A 287 -17.01 11.73 -11.90
CA ARG A 287 -17.26 12.36 -13.19
C ARG A 287 -15.99 13.05 -13.66
N ASN A 288 -15.50 12.65 -14.82
CA ASN A 288 -14.37 13.25 -15.50
C ASN A 288 -14.84 13.85 -16.82
N GLN A 289 -14.37 15.05 -17.10
CA GLN A 289 -14.63 15.75 -18.34
C GLN A 289 -13.34 16.41 -18.81
N ARG A 290 -12.92 16.09 -20.01
CA ARG A 290 -11.80 16.74 -20.70
C ARG A 290 -12.30 17.28 -22.04
N ALA A 291 -11.92 18.49 -22.35
CA ALA A 291 -12.06 19.14 -23.66
C ALA A 291 -10.67 19.65 -24.07
N ASP A 292 -10.52 20.17 -25.28
CA ASP A 292 -9.23 20.56 -25.87
C ASP A 292 -8.27 21.29 -24.93
N ARG A 293 -8.77 22.15 -24.06
CA ARG A 293 -7.96 23.02 -23.17
C ARG A 293 -8.37 22.98 -21.71
N GLU A 294 -9.38 22.22 -21.35
CA GLU A 294 -9.88 22.17 -19.98
C GLU A 294 -10.16 20.74 -19.56
N PHE A 295 -9.95 20.47 -18.29
CA PHE A 295 -10.48 19.27 -17.67
C PHE A 295 -11.15 19.60 -16.33
N SER A 296 -12.10 18.79 -15.93
CA SER A 296 -12.67 18.80 -14.58
C SER A 296 -12.87 17.37 -14.09
N GLN A 297 -12.64 17.20 -12.80
CA GLN A 297 -12.81 15.93 -12.10
C GLN A 297 -13.62 16.18 -10.84
N PHE A 298 -14.63 15.37 -10.63
CA PHE A 298 -15.44 15.37 -9.43
C PHE A 298 -15.54 13.94 -8.89
N SER A 299 -15.30 13.78 -7.60
CA SER A 299 -15.48 12.53 -6.88
C SER A 299 -16.28 12.75 -5.60
N ALA A 300 -17.18 11.83 -5.31
CA ALA A 300 -17.93 11.78 -4.05
C ALA A 300 -17.95 10.35 -3.55
N TYR A 301 -17.88 10.17 -2.23
CA TYR A 301 -17.89 8.83 -1.63
C TYR A 301 -18.54 8.82 -0.25
N ALA A 302 -19.08 7.65 0.11
CA ALA A 302 -19.60 7.34 1.42
C ALA A 302 -19.14 5.91 1.80
N VAL A 303 -18.54 5.77 2.97
CA VAL A 303 -18.04 4.48 3.46
C VAL A 303 -18.57 4.23 4.86
N ARG A 304 -19.04 3.01 5.11
CA ARG A 304 -19.33 2.49 6.45
C ARG A 304 -18.37 1.33 6.70
N SER A 305 -17.62 1.37 7.80
CA SER A 305 -16.73 0.29 8.21
C SER A 305 -16.89 -0.06 9.67
N GLU A 306 -16.56 -1.30 10.01
CA GLU A 306 -16.55 -1.83 11.37
C GLU A 306 -15.34 -2.75 11.52
N LEU A 307 -14.63 -2.63 12.66
CA LEU A 307 -13.55 -3.52 13.04
C LEU A 307 -13.76 -3.99 14.49
N ASN A 308 -13.52 -5.28 14.72
CA ASN A 308 -13.20 -5.83 16.03
C ASN A 308 -11.95 -6.69 15.84
N LEU A 309 -10.90 -6.39 16.54
CA LEU A 309 -9.60 -7.06 16.48
C LEU A 309 -9.17 -7.45 17.88
N PHE A 310 -8.85 -8.72 18.06
CA PHE A 310 -8.32 -9.29 19.30
C PHE A 310 -6.87 -9.67 19.06
N SER A 311 -5.97 -9.19 19.91
CA SER A 311 -4.53 -9.41 19.83
C SER A 311 -3.94 -9.61 21.22
N ASN A 312 -2.84 -10.39 21.29
CA ASN A 312 -2.09 -10.62 22.51
C ASN A 312 -0.59 -10.68 22.17
N PHE A 313 0.15 -9.61 22.47
CA PHE A 313 1.57 -9.53 22.12
C PHE A 313 2.49 -9.86 23.31
N THR A 314 2.09 -9.49 24.52
CA THR A 314 2.87 -9.66 25.75
C THR A 314 2.50 -10.92 26.54
N TYR A 315 1.43 -11.58 26.11
CA TYR A 315 0.85 -12.83 26.62
C TYR A 315 0.39 -12.77 28.05
N PHE A 316 1.28 -12.90 29.03
CA PHE A 316 1.00 -12.89 30.46
C PHE A 316 1.96 -11.95 31.21
N LEU A 317 2.54 -10.95 30.56
CA LEU A 317 3.47 -10.02 31.18
C LEU A 317 2.77 -9.14 32.22
N ASP A 318 1.65 -8.53 31.84
CA ASP A 318 0.90 -7.58 32.69
C ASP A 318 -0.09 -8.29 33.62
N ASP A 319 -0.89 -9.23 33.09
CA ASP A 319 -1.82 -10.04 33.89
C ASP A 319 -1.45 -11.55 33.83
N PRO A 320 -0.72 -12.05 34.83
CA PRO A 320 -0.30 -13.46 34.85
C PRO A 320 -1.43 -14.47 35.05
N LEU A 321 -2.65 -14.01 35.33
CA LEU A 321 -3.80 -14.88 35.60
C LEU A 321 -4.76 -14.94 34.41
N ARG A 322 -5.02 -13.81 33.75
CA ARG A 322 -6.00 -13.72 32.65
C ARG A 322 -5.35 -13.63 31.29
N GLY A 323 -4.08 -13.20 31.25
CA GLY A 323 -3.37 -12.84 30.04
C GLY A 323 -3.66 -11.40 29.60
N ASP A 324 -2.89 -10.97 28.63
CA ASP A 324 -2.81 -9.58 28.18
C ASP A 324 -3.63 -9.32 26.91
N GLN A 325 -4.55 -10.22 26.56
CA GLN A 325 -5.38 -10.07 25.37
C GLN A 325 -6.22 -8.79 25.45
N PHE A 326 -6.26 -8.05 24.35
CA PHE A 326 -7.07 -6.86 24.22
C PHE A 326 -7.91 -6.87 22.94
N GLU A 327 -9.00 -6.11 22.95
CA GLU A 327 -9.83 -5.84 21.77
C GLU A 327 -9.67 -4.37 21.37
N GLN A 328 -9.46 -4.16 20.08
CA GLN A 328 -9.57 -2.88 19.40
C GLN A 328 -10.84 -2.89 18.57
N ALA A 329 -11.71 -1.90 18.79
CA ALA A 329 -13.02 -1.85 18.15
C ALA A 329 -13.37 -0.46 17.65
N GLU A 330 -14.05 -0.39 16.50
CA GLU A 330 -14.67 0.85 16.02
C GLU A 330 -15.81 0.60 15.05
N LYS A 331 -16.67 1.60 14.91
CA LYS A 331 -17.65 1.74 13.83
C LYS A 331 -17.52 3.12 13.23
N ARG A 332 -17.36 3.19 11.91
CA ARG A 332 -17.07 4.46 11.22
C ARG A 332 -18.04 4.72 10.09
N THR A 333 -18.45 5.98 9.96
CA THR A 333 -19.02 6.54 8.74
C THR A 333 -18.10 7.62 8.20
N LEU A 334 -17.69 7.48 6.94
CA LEU A 334 -16.79 8.40 6.25
C LEU A 334 -17.50 8.94 5.01
N LEU A 335 -17.52 10.26 4.87
CA LEU A 335 -18.09 10.97 3.72
C LEU A 335 -17.02 11.87 3.12
N GLY A 336 -17.02 12.02 1.80
CA GLY A 336 -16.12 12.99 1.19
C GLY A 336 -16.46 13.38 -0.23
N LEU A 337 -15.88 14.53 -0.59
CA LEU A 337 -15.99 15.15 -1.91
C LEU A 337 -14.61 15.62 -2.33
N LYS A 338 -14.30 15.50 -3.63
CA LYS A 338 -13.11 16.09 -4.25
C LYS A 338 -13.50 16.70 -5.58
N PHE A 339 -13.02 17.91 -5.82
CA PHE A 339 -13.19 18.59 -7.10
C PHE A 339 -11.86 19.15 -7.58
N GLN A 340 -11.60 19.03 -8.87
CA GLN A 340 -10.43 19.62 -9.51
C GLN A 340 -10.80 20.12 -10.90
N LYS A 341 -10.31 21.30 -11.24
CA LYS A 341 -10.40 21.87 -12.60
C LYS A 341 -9.01 22.29 -13.06
N GLY A 342 -8.67 21.93 -14.30
CA GLY A 342 -7.47 22.38 -14.98
C GLY A 342 -7.83 23.07 -16.30
N TRP A 343 -7.03 24.04 -16.69
CA TRP A 343 -7.13 24.69 -17.99
C TRP A 343 -5.76 25.06 -18.53
N SER A 344 -5.58 24.84 -19.82
CA SER A 344 -4.38 25.25 -20.57
C SER A 344 -4.58 26.66 -21.10
N ASP A 345 -3.52 27.47 -20.98
CA ASP A 345 -3.46 28.85 -21.44
C ASP A 345 -2.07 29.14 -22.01
N ARG A 346 -1.86 30.36 -22.48
CA ARG A 346 -0.57 30.85 -22.95
C ARG A 346 -0.17 32.13 -22.20
N TRP A 347 1.03 32.06 -21.60
CA TRP A 347 1.66 33.27 -21.09
C TRP A 347 2.74 33.73 -22.08
N TYR A 348 2.43 34.83 -22.83
CA TYR A 348 3.14 35.19 -24.03
C TYR A 348 3.07 34.08 -25.08
N ASP A 349 4.20 33.47 -25.42
CA ASP A 349 4.35 32.33 -26.35
C ASP A 349 4.54 30.95 -25.64
N LYS A 350 4.49 30.94 -24.32
CA LYS A 350 4.72 29.73 -23.51
C LYS A 350 3.42 29.05 -23.14
N GLU A 351 3.37 27.75 -23.33
CA GLU A 351 2.22 26.95 -22.90
C GLU A 351 2.22 26.78 -21.38
N MET A 352 1.05 26.92 -20.81
CA MET A 352 0.82 26.92 -19.38
C MET A 352 -0.41 26.07 -19.05
N LEU A 353 -0.32 25.23 -17.99
CA LEU A 353 -1.43 24.52 -17.38
C LEU A 353 -1.65 25.05 -15.97
N ASN A 354 -2.87 25.49 -15.69
CA ASN A 354 -3.30 25.87 -14.35
C ASN A 354 -4.25 24.81 -13.82
N ILE A 355 -4.11 24.47 -12.56
CA ILE A 355 -4.98 23.52 -11.85
C ILE A 355 -5.42 24.16 -10.54
N VAL A 356 -6.69 24.05 -10.20
CA VAL A 356 -7.24 24.37 -8.89
C VAL A 356 -8.10 23.21 -8.41
N GLY A 357 -8.13 22.99 -7.12
CA GLY A 357 -8.96 21.94 -6.56
C GLY A 357 -9.25 22.10 -5.08
N SER A 358 -10.19 21.31 -4.61
CA SER A 358 -10.57 21.23 -3.21
C SER A 358 -11.03 19.82 -2.83
N SER A 359 -10.90 19.47 -1.56
CA SER A 359 -11.38 18.23 -0.99
C SER A 359 -12.00 18.48 0.37
N LEU A 360 -13.08 17.79 0.68
CA LEU A 360 -13.71 17.78 1.99
C LEU A 360 -13.88 16.32 2.42
N ARG A 361 -13.49 16.02 3.65
CA ARG A 361 -13.68 14.71 4.27
C ARG A 361 -14.26 14.89 5.67
N TYR A 362 -15.20 14.03 6.01
CA TYR A 362 -15.81 13.95 7.33
C TYR A 362 -15.81 12.50 7.79
N ASP A 363 -15.22 12.25 8.96
CA ASP A 363 -15.22 10.97 9.66
C ASP A 363 -16.05 11.10 10.94
N ASP A 364 -16.98 10.17 11.14
CA ASP A 364 -17.77 10.00 12.37
C ASP A 364 -17.50 8.57 12.87
N ILE A 365 -16.82 8.47 14.01
CA ILE A 365 -16.31 7.23 14.57
C ILE A 365 -16.95 7.03 15.94
N ASP A 366 -17.71 5.95 16.06
CA ASP A 366 -18.40 5.55 17.27
C ASP A 366 -17.68 4.39 17.96
N GLY A 367 -17.55 4.42 19.27
CA GLY A 367 -17.01 3.35 20.10
C GLY A 367 -15.59 2.97 19.70
N LEU A 368 -14.74 3.99 19.52
CA LEU A 368 -13.31 3.82 19.24
C LEU A 368 -12.62 3.34 20.52
N GLY A 369 -12.55 2.02 20.70
CA GLY A 369 -12.28 1.40 21.98
C GLY A 369 -11.05 0.53 22.03
N LEU A 370 -10.39 0.54 23.20
CA LEU A 370 -9.39 -0.41 23.65
C LEU A 370 -9.89 -1.07 24.93
N HIS A 371 -10.08 -2.39 24.89
CA HIS A 371 -10.66 -3.16 25.99
C HIS A 371 -9.78 -4.34 26.35
N GLN A 372 -9.58 -4.61 27.63
CA GLN A 372 -8.95 -5.84 28.09
C GLN A 372 -9.95 -7.00 27.96
N THR A 373 -9.49 -8.10 27.36
CA THR A 373 -10.30 -9.29 27.10
C THR A 373 -9.63 -10.56 27.60
N GLN A 374 -10.43 -11.57 27.84
CA GLN A 374 -9.99 -12.96 28.00
C GLN A 374 -10.87 -13.84 27.12
N ASN A 375 -10.30 -14.62 26.24
CA ASN A 375 -11.04 -15.43 25.26
C ASN A 375 -12.11 -14.60 24.51
N ARG A 376 -11.75 -13.41 24.04
CA ARG A 376 -12.63 -12.43 23.34
C ARG A 376 -13.79 -11.90 24.17
N GLN A 377 -13.76 -12.03 25.48
CA GLN A 377 -14.77 -11.47 26.37
C GLN A 377 -14.20 -10.28 27.15
N ARG A 378 -14.78 -9.10 26.95
CA ARG A 378 -14.38 -7.87 27.64
C ARG A 378 -14.62 -8.00 29.15
N PHE A 379 -13.63 -7.65 29.94
CA PHE A 379 -13.77 -7.54 31.39
C PHE A 379 -13.39 -6.15 31.92
N ASN A 380 -12.66 -5.35 31.12
CA ASN A 380 -12.33 -3.97 31.46
C ASN A 380 -12.24 -3.11 30.20
N THR A 381 -12.52 -1.82 30.32
CA THR A 381 -12.29 -0.83 29.26
C THR A 381 -11.14 0.07 29.68
N ILE A 382 -10.08 0.10 28.86
CA ILE A 382 -8.95 1.00 29.05
C ILE A 382 -9.35 2.39 28.60
N ARG A 383 -9.94 2.49 27.39
CA ARG A 383 -10.39 3.76 26.81
C ARG A 383 -11.48 3.49 25.75
N GLU A 384 -12.48 4.36 25.72
CA GLU A 384 -13.49 4.40 24.66
C GLU A 384 -13.84 5.84 24.30
N ASP A 385 -13.75 6.19 23.03
CA ASP A 385 -13.96 7.53 22.51
C ASP A 385 -14.98 7.53 21.35
N ASP A 386 -15.74 8.62 21.24
CA ASP A 386 -16.43 9.00 20.01
C ASP A 386 -15.68 10.15 19.34
N VAL A 387 -15.34 10.00 18.07
CA VAL A 387 -14.51 10.96 17.36
C VAL A 387 -15.22 11.49 16.11
N LYS A 388 -15.26 12.82 15.98
CA LYS A 388 -15.66 13.50 14.74
C LYS A 388 -14.51 14.31 14.21
N GLN A 389 -14.16 14.05 12.95
CA GLN A 389 -13.04 14.70 12.30
C GLN A 389 -13.45 15.26 10.95
N THR A 390 -13.09 16.52 10.69
CA THR A 390 -13.36 17.18 9.39
C THR A 390 -12.06 17.70 8.82
N THR A 391 -11.81 17.43 7.54
CA THR A 391 -10.65 17.97 6.83
C THR A 391 -11.08 18.69 5.57
N LEU A 392 -10.51 19.87 5.33
CA LEU A 392 -10.70 20.67 4.12
C LEU A 392 -9.35 20.96 3.51
N GLY A 393 -9.13 20.48 2.28
CA GLY A 393 -7.95 20.80 1.48
C GLY A 393 -8.31 21.71 0.30
N VAL A 394 -7.47 22.70 0.02
CA VAL A 394 -7.56 23.57 -1.16
C VAL A 394 -6.18 23.71 -1.78
N TRP A 395 -6.10 23.61 -3.11
CA TRP A 395 -4.82 23.71 -3.80
C TRP A 395 -4.90 24.42 -5.14
N GLY A 396 -3.74 24.95 -5.55
CA GLY A 396 -3.52 25.51 -6.87
C GLY A 396 -2.13 25.15 -7.39
N GLN A 397 -2.05 24.91 -8.69
CA GLN A 397 -0.80 24.60 -9.40
C GLN A 397 -0.72 25.37 -10.70
N ASN A 398 0.48 25.81 -11.02
CA ASN A 398 0.83 26.34 -12.32
C ASN A 398 2.01 25.52 -12.88
N GLN A 399 1.88 25.10 -14.13
CA GLN A 399 2.95 24.45 -14.89
C GLN A 399 3.22 25.26 -16.15
N ILE A 400 4.49 25.53 -16.44
CA ILE A 400 4.93 26.29 -17.61
C ILE A 400 5.99 25.52 -18.38
N ALA A 401 5.80 25.40 -19.69
CA ALA A 401 6.81 24.94 -20.63
C ALA A 401 7.60 26.14 -21.16
N TRP A 402 8.70 26.49 -20.49
CA TRP A 402 9.57 27.64 -20.84
C TRP A 402 10.26 27.45 -22.17
N GLN A 403 10.72 26.22 -22.40
CA GLN A 403 11.39 25.77 -23.61
C GLN A 403 11.04 24.30 -23.83
N PRO A 404 11.21 23.73 -25.00
CA PRO A 404 11.00 22.29 -25.21
C PRO A 404 11.80 21.37 -24.25
N TRP A 405 12.86 21.91 -23.65
CA TRP A 405 13.75 21.20 -22.71
C TRP A 405 13.64 21.71 -21.26
N LEU A 406 12.76 22.65 -20.95
CA LEU A 406 12.64 23.25 -19.60
C LEU A 406 11.17 23.42 -19.22
N ARG A 407 10.73 22.69 -18.21
CA ARG A 407 9.41 22.82 -17.58
C ARG A 407 9.57 23.14 -16.09
N SER A 408 8.70 23.99 -15.56
CA SER A 408 8.55 24.21 -14.13
C SER A 408 7.14 23.95 -13.67
N ILE A 409 6.99 23.41 -12.46
CA ILE A 409 5.71 23.23 -11.79
C ILE A 409 5.83 23.86 -10.41
N ILE A 410 4.89 24.73 -10.09
CA ILE A 410 4.77 25.39 -8.79
C ILE A 410 3.37 25.13 -8.28
N GLY A 411 3.27 24.60 -7.07
CA GLY A 411 2.00 24.32 -6.41
C GLY A 411 1.98 24.80 -4.98
N LEU A 412 0.80 25.11 -4.51
CA LEU A 412 0.51 25.41 -3.10
C LEU A 412 -0.75 24.70 -2.68
N ARG A 413 -0.68 24.00 -1.56
CA ARG A 413 -1.81 23.36 -0.90
C ARG A 413 -1.96 23.89 0.51
N GLY A 414 -3.19 24.14 0.94
CA GLY A 414 -3.55 24.43 2.33
C GLY A 414 -4.56 23.43 2.82
N ASP A 415 -4.33 22.89 4.02
CA ASP A 415 -5.22 21.95 4.68
C ASP A 415 -5.64 22.46 6.05
N LEU A 416 -6.92 22.31 6.37
CA LEU A 416 -7.55 22.65 7.65
C LEU A 416 -8.15 21.39 8.26
N TYR A 417 -7.81 21.14 9.53
CA TYR A 417 -8.28 19.99 10.32
C TYR A 417 -9.06 20.45 11.52
N HIS A 418 -10.18 19.83 11.75
CA HIS A 418 -10.97 20.01 12.96
C HIS A 418 -11.23 18.66 13.62
N PHE A 419 -10.74 18.49 14.85
CA PHE A 419 -10.88 17.30 15.67
C PHE A 419 -11.87 17.59 16.80
N ASN A 420 -12.75 16.63 17.10
CA ASN A 420 -13.67 16.65 18.22
C ASN A 420 -13.74 15.25 18.82
N VAL A 421 -13.23 15.10 20.03
CA VAL A 421 -13.18 13.84 20.78
C VAL A 421 -14.07 13.94 22.01
N ASN A 422 -14.94 12.97 22.19
CA ASN A 422 -15.72 12.75 23.38
C ASN A 422 -15.29 11.42 23.99
N SER A 423 -14.50 11.49 25.07
CA SER A 423 -13.89 10.35 25.73
C SER A 423 -14.70 9.90 26.94
N ASP A 424 -14.65 8.61 27.28
CA ASP A 424 -15.12 8.07 28.56
C ASP A 424 -14.36 8.68 29.75
N ARG A 425 -13.19 9.30 29.52
CA ARG A 425 -12.44 10.16 30.46
C ARG A 425 -12.58 11.61 30.03
N ASN A 426 -13.37 12.40 30.77
CA ASN A 426 -13.66 13.80 30.43
C ASN A 426 -12.40 14.64 30.17
N GLU A 427 -11.31 14.38 30.90
CA GLU A 427 -10.03 15.07 30.78
C GLU A 427 -9.44 14.93 29.34
N ASN A 428 -9.67 13.81 28.70
CA ASN A 428 -9.21 13.49 27.35
C ASN A 428 -10.19 13.94 26.26
N SER A 429 -11.37 14.41 26.65
CA SER A 429 -12.31 15.05 25.72
C SER A 429 -11.83 16.45 25.33
N GLY A 430 -12.07 16.81 24.06
CA GLY A 430 -11.66 18.13 23.59
C GLY A 430 -11.93 18.40 22.13
N ARG A 431 -11.64 19.64 21.72
CA ARG A 431 -11.69 20.08 20.32
C ARG A 431 -10.39 20.78 19.97
N LYS A 432 -9.90 20.50 18.79
CA LYS A 432 -8.69 21.13 18.26
C LYS A 432 -8.90 21.46 16.78
N THR A 433 -8.41 22.62 16.38
CA THR A 433 -8.34 23.00 14.97
C THR A 433 -6.92 23.38 14.65
N ASP A 434 -6.41 22.89 13.52
CA ASP A 434 -5.06 23.19 13.04
C ASP A 434 -5.05 23.30 11.53
N HIS A 435 -4.00 23.91 10.98
CA HIS A 435 -3.85 24.09 9.55
C HIS A 435 -2.38 24.00 9.13
N ILE A 436 -2.17 23.60 7.89
CA ILE A 436 -0.83 23.49 7.32
C ILE A 436 -0.80 23.97 5.87
N LEU A 437 0.33 24.58 5.48
CA LEU A 437 0.61 24.97 4.10
C LEU A 437 1.75 24.13 3.54
N SER A 438 1.54 23.59 2.35
CA SER A 438 2.45 22.66 1.67
C SER A 438 2.82 23.21 0.28
N PRO A 439 3.84 24.09 0.17
CA PRO A 439 4.39 24.50 -1.12
C PRO A 439 5.14 23.34 -1.80
N LYS A 440 5.04 23.28 -3.13
CA LYS A 440 5.64 22.24 -3.97
C LYS A 440 6.28 22.87 -5.19
N PHE A 441 7.45 22.37 -5.56
CA PHE A 441 8.20 22.84 -6.71
C PHE A 441 8.86 21.66 -7.43
N SER A 442 8.69 21.62 -8.76
CA SER A 442 9.37 20.68 -9.64
C SER A 442 9.98 21.41 -10.84
N LEU A 443 11.21 21.09 -11.16
CA LEU A 443 11.90 21.54 -12.35
C LEU A 443 12.31 20.33 -13.18
N ILE A 444 11.93 20.32 -14.45
CA ILE A 444 12.18 19.23 -15.38
C ILE A 444 13.05 19.75 -16.52
N LEU A 445 14.16 19.08 -16.76
CA LEU A 445 15.15 19.42 -17.76
C LEU A 445 15.31 18.27 -18.78
N GLY A 446 15.32 18.58 -20.04
CA GLY A 446 15.38 17.61 -21.13
C GLY A 446 14.05 17.48 -21.89
N PRO A 447 13.90 16.44 -22.76
CA PRO A 447 14.85 15.34 -22.94
C PRO A 447 16.12 15.76 -23.71
N TRP A 448 17.26 15.28 -23.21
CA TRP A 448 18.52 15.32 -23.96
C TRP A 448 18.97 13.88 -24.19
N LYS A 449 19.04 13.45 -25.45
CA LYS A 449 19.38 12.06 -25.83
C LYS A 449 18.51 11.04 -25.10
N ASN A 450 17.20 11.30 -25.06
CA ASN A 450 16.19 10.47 -24.39
C ASN A 450 16.35 10.36 -22.85
N VAL A 451 16.95 11.38 -22.22
CA VAL A 451 17.08 11.47 -20.77
C VAL A 451 16.43 12.77 -20.27
N GLU A 452 15.52 12.65 -19.33
CA GLU A 452 14.97 13.77 -18.55
C GLU A 452 15.54 13.77 -17.13
N TYR A 453 15.75 14.96 -16.58
CA TYR A 453 16.23 15.18 -15.23
C TYR A 453 15.18 15.95 -14.43
N TYR A 454 15.02 15.57 -13.16
CA TYR A 454 14.00 16.09 -12.26
C TYR A 454 14.64 16.64 -11.00
N ILE A 455 14.21 17.83 -10.59
CA ILE A 455 14.58 18.45 -9.32
C ILE A 455 13.29 18.79 -8.59
N ASN A 456 13.04 18.12 -7.46
CA ASN A 456 11.83 18.30 -6.69
C ASN A 456 12.15 18.80 -5.28
N TYR A 457 11.32 19.74 -4.82
CA TYR A 457 11.30 20.23 -3.45
C TYR A 457 9.84 20.41 -3.01
N ALA A 458 9.39 19.59 -2.08
CA ALA A 458 7.99 19.57 -1.70
C ALA A 458 7.81 19.43 -0.20
N TYR A 459 6.85 20.17 0.34
CA TYR A 459 6.35 19.95 1.69
C TYR A 459 5.19 18.95 1.62
N GLY A 460 5.21 17.99 2.54
CA GLY A 460 4.13 17.07 2.85
C GLY A 460 3.79 17.14 4.33
N PHE A 461 2.87 16.32 4.77
CA PHE A 461 2.51 16.20 6.17
C PHE A 461 1.78 14.88 6.43
N HIS A 462 1.71 14.50 7.70
CA HIS A 462 0.71 13.57 8.21
C HIS A 462 -0.03 14.18 9.40
N SER A 463 -1.29 13.80 9.57
CA SER A 463 -2.08 14.13 10.74
C SER A 463 -1.91 13.05 11.80
N ASN A 464 -1.95 13.45 13.08
CA ASN A 464 -1.96 12.52 14.19
C ASN A 464 -3.38 12.07 14.53
N ASP A 465 -3.48 10.94 15.23
CA ASP A 465 -4.74 10.42 15.75
C ASP A 465 -5.43 11.45 16.65
N ALA A 466 -6.72 11.67 16.45
CA ALA A 466 -7.49 12.65 17.19
C ALA A 466 -7.43 12.45 18.71
N ARG A 467 -7.35 11.19 19.16
CA ARG A 467 -7.23 10.83 20.57
C ARG A 467 -5.95 11.40 21.18
N GLY A 468 -4.82 11.25 20.48
CA GLY A 468 -3.53 11.81 20.91
C GLY A 468 -3.53 13.34 20.92
N VAL A 469 -4.25 13.97 19.97
CA VAL A 469 -4.37 15.44 19.86
C VAL A 469 -5.11 16.09 21.04
N THR A 470 -6.02 15.35 21.69
CA THR A 470 -6.83 15.88 22.82
C THR A 470 -6.46 15.29 24.17
N THR A 471 -5.65 14.24 24.20
CA THR A 471 -5.22 13.55 25.44
C THR A 471 -4.50 14.51 26.39
N LYS A 472 -4.81 14.42 27.67
CA LYS A 472 -4.21 15.17 28.80
C LYS A 472 -3.93 14.29 30.00
N LEU A 473 -4.47 13.10 30.03
CA LEU A 473 -4.36 12.13 31.12
C LEU A 473 -3.99 10.78 30.54
N ASN A 474 -2.96 10.13 31.07
CA ASN A 474 -2.63 8.76 30.77
C ASN A 474 -3.69 7.83 31.39
N VAL A 475 -4.30 6.98 30.58
CA VAL A 475 -5.39 6.09 31.02
C VAL A 475 -5.04 4.60 30.86
N ASP A 476 -3.83 4.29 30.42
CA ASP A 476 -3.36 2.91 30.35
C ASP A 476 -2.99 2.42 31.77
N PRO A 477 -3.71 1.45 32.34
CA PRO A 477 -3.42 0.94 33.67
C PRO A 477 -2.12 0.12 33.74
N ARG A 478 -1.50 -0.19 32.61
CA ARG A 478 -0.23 -0.91 32.50
C ARG A 478 0.97 0.03 32.53
N ASP A 479 0.77 1.32 32.25
CA ASP A 479 1.82 2.33 32.27
C ASP A 479 2.10 2.79 33.72
N GLU A 480 3.36 2.91 34.08
CA GLU A 480 3.79 3.44 35.38
C GLU A 480 3.27 4.84 35.69
N ASN A 481 3.01 5.63 34.65
CA ASN A 481 2.43 6.97 34.71
C ASN A 481 0.89 6.96 34.64
N TYR A 482 0.23 5.86 34.96
CA TYR A 482 -1.23 5.76 35.00
C TYR A 482 -1.86 6.89 35.83
N LEU A 483 -2.86 7.56 35.24
CA LEU A 483 -3.54 8.73 35.79
C LEU A 483 -2.64 9.96 36.04
N GLN A 484 -1.47 10.01 35.44
CA GLN A 484 -0.64 11.22 35.44
C GLN A 484 -0.98 12.10 34.21
N PRO A 485 -0.75 13.43 34.35
CA PRO A 485 -0.88 14.34 33.21
C PRO A 485 0.02 13.91 32.04
N LEU A 486 -0.53 13.98 30.80
CA LEU A 486 0.16 13.69 29.57
C LEU A 486 0.01 14.86 28.60
N ASP A 487 1.09 15.21 27.90
CA ASP A 487 1.05 16.25 26.88
C ASP A 487 0.39 15.72 25.61
N SER A 488 -0.52 16.50 25.04
CA SER A 488 -1.15 16.17 23.76
C SER A 488 -0.17 16.33 22.61
N VAL A 489 -0.33 15.48 21.58
CA VAL A 489 0.52 15.51 20.37
C VAL A 489 0.14 16.67 19.44
N SER A 490 1.08 17.08 18.59
CA SER A 490 0.80 18.03 17.50
C SER A 490 -0.23 17.46 16.53
N PRO A 491 -1.29 18.21 16.16
CA PRO A 491 -2.31 17.68 15.22
C PRO A 491 -1.76 17.34 13.84
N LEU A 492 -0.81 18.14 13.33
CA LEU A 492 -0.24 18.01 11.98
C LEU A 492 1.28 18.06 12.07
N VAL A 493 1.94 17.09 11.45
CA VAL A 493 3.40 16.95 11.41
C VAL A 493 3.90 17.20 10.01
N ARG A 494 4.81 18.16 9.87
CA ARG A 494 5.39 18.55 8.59
C ARG A 494 6.50 17.61 8.16
N THR A 495 6.52 17.34 6.84
CA THR A 495 7.64 16.67 6.18
C THR A 495 8.19 17.51 5.03
N VAL A 496 9.47 17.37 4.72
CA VAL A 496 10.14 18.05 3.62
C VAL A 496 10.80 17.02 2.72
N ASN A 497 10.32 16.92 1.50
CA ASN A 497 10.81 16.01 0.47
C ASN A 497 11.73 16.76 -0.50
N LYS A 498 12.88 16.17 -0.82
CA LYS A 498 13.84 16.64 -1.82
C LYS A 498 14.21 15.45 -2.70
N GLU A 499 14.16 15.63 -4.01
CA GLU A 499 14.54 14.58 -4.95
C GLU A 499 15.32 15.15 -6.13
N LEU A 500 16.40 14.46 -6.49
CA LEU A 500 17.09 14.59 -7.76
C LEU A 500 16.92 13.27 -8.51
N GLY A 501 16.31 13.33 -9.67
CA GLY A 501 16.02 12.11 -10.42
C GLY A 501 16.37 12.22 -11.89
N LEU A 502 16.49 11.08 -12.52
CA LEU A 502 16.54 10.98 -13.97
C LEU A 502 15.65 9.84 -14.46
N ARG A 503 15.11 10.02 -15.65
CA ARG A 503 14.41 9.01 -16.42
C ARG A 503 15.04 8.92 -17.81
N ALA A 504 15.39 7.71 -18.22
CA ALA A 504 16.12 7.48 -19.45
C ALA A 504 15.48 6.37 -20.29
N HIS A 505 15.43 6.59 -21.59
CA HIS A 505 15.07 5.63 -22.62
C HIS A 505 16.24 5.45 -23.59
N LEU A 506 17.34 4.90 -23.09
CA LEU A 506 18.61 4.77 -23.84
C LEU A 506 18.55 3.67 -24.91
N ILE A 507 17.71 2.71 -24.70
CA ILE A 507 17.43 1.58 -25.61
C ILE A 507 15.91 1.53 -25.79
N ASP A 508 15.47 1.17 -26.98
CA ASP A 508 14.04 1.01 -27.29
C ASP A 508 13.38 0.08 -26.26
N ASN A 509 12.21 0.46 -25.78
CA ASN A 509 11.41 -0.28 -24.81
C ASN A 509 12.08 -0.51 -23.44
N LEU A 510 13.22 0.13 -23.12
CA LEU A 510 13.82 0.16 -21.80
C LEU A 510 13.59 1.52 -21.14
N THR A 511 12.88 1.50 -20.03
CA THR A 511 12.76 2.65 -19.13
C THR A 511 13.63 2.42 -17.90
N THR A 512 14.60 3.30 -17.68
CA THR A 512 15.43 3.32 -16.48
C THR A 512 15.13 4.59 -15.69
N THR A 513 14.88 4.45 -14.39
CA THR A 513 14.74 5.59 -13.48
C THR A 513 15.77 5.48 -12.36
N LEU A 514 16.38 6.61 -12.03
CA LEU A 514 17.26 6.74 -10.87
C LEU A 514 16.79 7.94 -10.05
N ALA A 515 16.61 7.76 -8.75
CA ALA A 515 16.24 8.82 -7.83
C ALA A 515 17.19 8.84 -6.62
N LEU A 516 17.71 10.03 -6.34
CA LEU A 516 18.38 10.38 -5.10
C LEU A 516 17.42 11.23 -4.30
N TRP A 517 17.03 10.77 -3.13
CA TRP A 517 15.97 11.43 -2.36
C TRP A 517 16.38 11.65 -0.90
N ARG A 518 15.77 12.66 -0.31
CA ARG A 518 15.85 12.94 1.13
C ARG A 518 14.50 13.42 1.62
N LEU A 519 14.09 12.90 2.79
CA LEU A 519 12.93 13.32 3.54
C LEU A 519 13.36 13.70 4.96
N ASP A 520 12.95 14.86 5.40
CA ASP A 520 13.08 15.34 6.77
C ASP A 520 11.68 15.40 7.38
N SER A 521 11.46 14.80 8.58
CA SER A 521 10.21 14.87 9.34
C SER A 521 10.42 15.60 10.65
N ASP A 522 9.43 16.38 11.07
CA ASP A 522 9.46 17.10 12.34
C ASP A 522 9.14 16.16 13.53
N SER A 523 8.48 15.03 13.29
CA SER A 523 8.23 13.96 14.25
C SER A 523 8.09 12.65 13.51
N GLU A 524 8.43 11.53 14.17
CA GLU A 524 8.07 10.20 13.70
C GLU A 524 6.77 9.76 14.34
N LEU A 525 6.01 9.04 13.57
CA LEU A 525 4.90 8.30 14.09
C LEU A 525 5.39 6.88 14.39
N LEU A 526 5.51 6.53 15.63
CA LEU A 526 5.73 5.16 16.07
C LEU A 526 4.41 4.62 16.63
N PHE A 527 3.98 3.49 16.10
CA PHE A 527 2.84 2.75 16.60
C PHE A 527 3.25 1.94 17.84
N ILE A 528 2.52 2.13 18.93
CA ILE A 528 2.65 1.30 20.12
C ILE A 528 1.50 0.31 20.10
N GLY A 529 1.78 -0.92 19.66
CA GLY A 529 0.80 -1.92 19.24
C GLY A 529 -0.33 -2.19 20.23
N ASP A 530 -0.03 -2.27 21.51
CA ASP A 530 -0.97 -2.63 22.57
C ASP A 530 -1.50 -1.42 23.36
N ALA A 531 -0.96 -0.24 23.16
CA ALA A 531 -1.45 0.98 23.79
C ALA A 531 -2.67 1.57 23.06
N GLY A 532 -2.88 1.19 21.80
CA GLY A 532 -3.98 1.72 20.98
C GLY A 532 -3.92 3.23 20.78
N THR A 533 -2.74 3.83 20.94
CA THR A 533 -2.47 5.25 20.81
C THR A 533 -1.15 5.49 20.10
N THR A 534 -0.96 6.69 19.57
CA THR A 534 0.29 7.11 18.98
C THR A 534 0.92 8.20 19.82
N GLU A 535 2.23 8.12 20.00
CA GLU A 535 3.02 9.17 20.62
C GLU A 535 3.86 9.89 19.57
N PRO A 536 4.04 11.21 19.65
CA PRO A 536 4.98 11.91 18.80
C PRO A 536 6.37 11.45 19.20
N SER A 537 7.13 10.99 18.22
CA SER A 537 8.51 10.66 18.46
C SER A 537 9.44 11.78 17.96
N ARG A 538 10.73 11.58 18.16
CA ARG A 538 11.81 12.49 17.81
C ARG A 538 11.79 12.87 16.32
N PRO A 539 12.28 14.08 15.93
CA PRO A 539 12.41 14.44 14.53
C PRO A 539 13.40 13.54 13.81
N SER A 540 13.12 13.26 12.55
CA SER A 540 13.89 12.30 11.79
C SER A 540 14.38 12.80 10.44
N LYS A 541 15.27 12.01 9.86
CA LYS A 541 15.81 12.20 8.52
C LYS A 541 15.94 10.85 7.83
N ARG A 542 15.42 10.79 6.62
CA ARG A 542 15.58 9.66 5.71
C ARG A 542 16.26 10.13 4.41
N GLN A 543 17.07 9.28 3.83
CA GLN A 543 17.68 9.52 2.52
C GLN A 543 17.97 8.20 1.82
N GLY A 544 17.99 8.20 0.50
CA GLY A 544 18.23 6.98 -0.23
C GLY A 544 18.46 7.15 -1.71
N ILE A 545 18.68 6.00 -2.34
CA ILE A 545 18.89 5.82 -3.76
C ILE A 545 17.92 4.75 -4.22
N GLU A 546 17.20 5.01 -5.30
CA GLU A 546 16.31 4.07 -5.95
C GLU A 546 16.67 3.94 -7.41
N LEU A 547 16.80 2.71 -7.88
CA LEU A 547 16.99 2.35 -9.29
C LEU A 547 15.86 1.44 -9.71
N SER A 548 15.17 1.80 -10.78
CA SER A 548 14.12 0.97 -11.38
C SER A 548 14.36 0.84 -12.87
N ASN A 549 14.22 -0.39 -13.37
CA ASN A 549 14.31 -0.72 -14.79
C ASN A 549 13.10 -1.53 -15.20
N PHE A 550 12.44 -1.09 -16.24
CA PHE A 550 11.41 -1.83 -16.93
C PHE A 550 11.80 -2.03 -18.39
N TYR A 551 11.88 -3.26 -18.82
CA TYR A 551 12.34 -3.62 -20.17
C TYR A 551 11.39 -4.57 -20.87
N GLN A 552 10.68 -4.06 -21.87
CA GLN A 552 9.93 -4.87 -22.82
C GLN A 552 10.91 -5.31 -23.93
N LEU A 553 11.62 -6.43 -23.70
CA LEU A 553 12.65 -6.90 -24.62
C LEU A 553 12.09 -7.17 -26.03
N ASN A 554 10.89 -7.75 -26.08
CA ASN A 554 10.09 -7.99 -27.27
C ASN A 554 8.65 -8.31 -26.84
N ASP A 555 7.77 -8.67 -27.78
CA ASP A 555 6.36 -8.98 -27.49
C ASP A 555 6.17 -10.18 -26.55
N TRP A 556 7.22 -10.94 -26.25
CA TRP A 556 7.15 -12.17 -25.46
C TRP A 556 7.87 -12.09 -24.12
N VAL A 557 8.77 -11.14 -23.94
CA VAL A 557 9.60 -11.06 -22.72
C VAL A 557 9.55 -9.67 -22.13
N MET A 558 9.10 -9.59 -20.88
CA MET A 558 9.10 -8.41 -20.04
C MET A 558 9.99 -8.68 -18.83
N ILE A 559 10.85 -7.74 -18.48
CA ILE A 559 11.78 -7.81 -17.36
C ILE A 559 11.62 -6.53 -16.53
N ASP A 560 11.53 -6.66 -15.21
CA ASP A 560 11.61 -5.53 -14.29
C ASP A 560 12.63 -5.82 -13.17
N ILE A 561 13.39 -4.79 -12.79
CA ILE A 561 14.38 -4.87 -11.71
C ILE A 561 14.35 -3.56 -10.94
N ASP A 562 14.03 -3.65 -9.65
CA ASP A 562 13.92 -2.51 -8.74
C ASP A 562 14.84 -2.73 -7.54
N ALA A 563 15.72 -1.77 -7.27
CA ALA A 563 16.61 -1.80 -6.12
C ALA A 563 16.51 -0.48 -5.35
N ALA A 564 16.40 -0.55 -4.04
CA ALA A 564 16.38 0.62 -3.19
C ALA A 564 17.32 0.48 -2.00
N TRP A 565 18.01 1.58 -1.69
CA TRP A 565 18.79 1.79 -0.48
C TRP A 565 18.27 2.97 0.29
N SER A 566 18.05 2.80 1.59
CA SER A 566 17.63 3.87 2.48
C SER A 566 18.45 3.89 3.76
N LYS A 567 18.58 5.07 4.32
CA LYS A 567 19.13 5.31 5.65
C LYS A 567 18.17 6.23 6.39
N ALA A 568 17.56 5.73 7.45
CA ALA A 568 16.66 6.45 8.34
C ALA A 568 17.32 6.63 9.72
N ARG A 569 17.27 7.85 10.28
CA ARG A 569 17.84 8.17 11.58
C ARG A 569 17.03 9.28 12.25
N PHE A 570 16.95 9.23 13.56
CA PHE A 570 16.58 10.39 14.35
C PHE A 570 17.62 11.51 14.16
N LYS A 571 17.21 12.77 14.31
CA LYS A 571 18.09 13.95 14.11
C LYS A 571 18.86 14.32 15.36
N ASP A 572 18.31 14.04 16.51
CA ASP A 572 18.92 14.24 17.81
C ASP A 572 19.72 13.00 18.24
N SER A 573 20.62 13.18 19.20
CA SER A 573 21.33 12.09 19.84
C SER A 573 20.65 11.75 21.16
N SER A 574 20.36 10.47 21.37
CA SER A 574 19.88 9.90 22.63
C SER A 574 20.85 8.81 23.09
N GLU A 575 20.87 8.51 24.39
CA GLU A 575 21.58 7.36 24.94
C GLU A 575 21.02 6.05 24.37
N GLU A 576 19.75 6.03 24.01
CA GLU A 576 19.08 4.89 23.37
C GLU A 576 19.53 4.62 21.93
N GLY A 577 20.12 5.62 21.25
CA GLY A 577 20.56 5.52 19.87
C GLY A 577 19.81 6.44 18.89
N ASP A 578 20.15 6.34 17.60
CA ASP A 578 19.57 7.15 16.53
C ASP A 578 18.91 6.35 15.40
N PHE A 579 18.88 5.03 15.49
CA PHE A 579 18.18 4.22 14.51
C PHE A 579 16.67 4.29 14.73
N ILE A 580 15.91 4.18 13.63
CA ILE A 580 14.44 4.11 13.68
C ILE A 580 14.06 2.63 13.59
N PRO A 581 13.44 2.05 14.63
CA PRO A 581 13.06 0.65 14.62
C PRO A 581 12.17 0.27 13.43
N GLY A 582 12.43 -0.87 12.80
CA GLY A 582 11.68 -1.35 11.66
C GLY A 582 11.94 -0.62 10.33
N ALA A 583 12.72 0.46 10.30
CA ALA A 583 12.98 1.24 9.10
C ALA A 583 13.67 0.40 8.02
N ILE A 584 13.06 0.31 6.83
CA ILE A 584 13.59 -0.46 5.70
C ILE A 584 14.90 0.13 5.18
N GLU A 585 15.94 -0.71 5.02
CA GLU A 585 17.25 -0.27 4.56
C GLU A 585 17.56 -0.69 3.12
N LYS A 586 17.18 -1.89 2.72
CA LYS A 586 17.51 -2.47 1.41
C LYS A 586 16.37 -3.31 0.89
N THR A 587 16.01 -3.09 -0.37
CA THR A 587 15.08 -3.96 -1.10
C THR A 587 15.61 -4.26 -2.49
N LEU A 588 15.29 -5.43 -2.99
CA LEU A 588 15.45 -5.81 -4.39
C LEU A 588 14.22 -6.60 -4.83
N SER A 589 13.58 -6.15 -5.88
CA SER A 589 12.58 -6.91 -6.61
C SER A 589 13.08 -7.15 -8.03
N ALA A 590 12.97 -8.38 -8.52
CA ALA A 590 13.30 -8.70 -9.91
C ALA A 590 12.25 -9.63 -10.47
N GLY A 591 11.79 -9.35 -11.68
CA GLY A 591 10.78 -10.11 -12.35
C GLY A 591 11.07 -10.39 -13.80
N ILE A 592 10.57 -11.52 -14.26
CA ILE A 592 10.52 -11.88 -15.67
C ILE A 592 9.13 -12.43 -15.97
N SER A 593 8.53 -11.95 -17.05
CA SER A 593 7.33 -12.52 -17.64
C SER A 593 7.66 -12.97 -19.07
N TYR A 594 7.28 -14.20 -19.40
CA TYR A 594 7.59 -14.82 -20.68
C TYR A 594 6.35 -15.46 -21.30
N LYS A 595 5.91 -14.95 -22.43
CA LYS A 595 4.84 -15.50 -23.25
C LYS A 595 5.46 -16.40 -24.32
N LEU A 596 5.45 -17.72 -24.08
CA LEU A 596 6.03 -18.70 -25.03
C LEU A 596 5.24 -18.74 -26.34
N ASN A 597 3.93 -18.65 -26.26
CA ASN A 597 2.97 -18.59 -27.39
C ASN A 597 1.62 -18.12 -26.86
N ASP A 598 0.57 -18.14 -27.69
CA ASP A 598 -0.77 -17.71 -27.28
C ASP A 598 -1.44 -18.59 -26.20
N GLN A 599 -0.87 -19.76 -25.93
CA GLN A 599 -1.41 -20.69 -24.93
C GLN A 599 -0.60 -20.65 -23.62
N TRP A 600 0.72 -20.50 -23.66
CA TRP A 600 1.59 -20.60 -22.50
C TRP A 600 2.22 -19.28 -22.13
N SER A 601 2.08 -18.90 -20.88
CA SER A 601 2.86 -17.82 -20.27
C SER A 601 3.45 -18.25 -18.93
N PHE A 602 4.60 -17.67 -18.60
CA PHE A 602 5.36 -17.96 -17.40
C PHE A 602 5.75 -16.65 -16.70
N GLY A 603 5.73 -16.64 -15.38
CA GLY A 603 6.20 -15.55 -14.55
C GLY A 603 7.19 -16.04 -13.50
N GLY A 604 8.22 -15.26 -13.24
CA GLY A 604 9.15 -15.50 -12.13
C GLY A 604 9.39 -14.20 -11.37
N ARG A 605 9.36 -14.26 -10.04
CA ARG A 605 9.57 -13.10 -9.17
C ARG A 605 10.53 -13.44 -8.04
N LEU A 606 11.50 -12.56 -7.84
CA LEU A 606 12.38 -12.56 -6.68
C LEU A 606 12.06 -11.32 -5.85
N ARG A 607 11.88 -11.49 -4.54
CA ARG A 607 11.74 -10.43 -3.55
C ARG A 607 12.84 -10.59 -2.50
N TYR A 608 13.61 -9.55 -2.28
CA TYR A 608 14.57 -9.45 -1.19
C TYR A 608 14.20 -8.29 -0.26
N PHE A 609 14.04 -8.58 1.02
CA PHE A 609 13.83 -7.64 2.09
C PHE A 609 15.02 -7.74 3.06
N GLY A 610 15.82 -6.67 3.11
CA GLY A 610 17.07 -6.66 3.87
C GLY A 610 16.89 -6.56 5.38
N PRO A 611 17.94 -6.88 6.16
CA PRO A 611 17.91 -6.72 7.60
C PRO A 611 17.80 -5.25 7.99
N ARG A 612 17.14 -4.99 9.13
CA ARG A 612 16.89 -3.65 9.66
C ARG A 612 17.03 -3.63 11.18
N ALA A 613 17.29 -2.46 11.76
CA ALA A 613 17.31 -2.29 13.21
C ALA A 613 15.92 -2.57 13.81
N LEU A 614 15.87 -3.30 14.93
CA LEU A 614 14.62 -3.53 15.67
C LEU A 614 14.54 -2.65 16.93
N ILE A 615 15.66 -2.08 17.36
CA ILE A 615 15.77 -1.11 18.46
C ILE A 615 16.70 0.03 18.08
N GLU A 616 16.64 1.12 18.80
CA GLU A 616 17.27 2.40 18.46
C GLU A 616 18.80 2.37 18.48
N ASP A 617 19.44 1.55 19.33
CA ASP A 617 20.88 1.39 19.42
C ASP A 617 21.46 0.45 18.35
N ASN A 618 20.57 -0.21 17.55
CA ASN A 618 20.92 -1.18 16.51
C ASN A 618 21.63 -2.44 17.00
N SER A 619 21.58 -2.76 18.29
CA SER A 619 22.18 -4.00 18.84
C SER A 619 21.39 -5.24 18.42
N VAL A 620 20.07 -5.10 18.17
CA VAL A 620 19.21 -6.16 17.65
C VAL A 620 18.74 -5.81 16.23
N ARG A 621 18.88 -6.77 15.33
CA ARG A 621 18.47 -6.63 13.93
C ARG A 621 17.58 -7.77 13.48
N SER A 622 16.66 -7.47 12.57
CA SER A 622 15.89 -8.51 11.88
C SER A 622 16.78 -9.35 10.96
N ASP A 623 16.32 -10.53 10.63
CA ASP A 623 16.87 -11.33 9.54
C ASP A 623 16.46 -10.74 8.17
N SER A 624 17.16 -11.15 7.11
CA SER A 624 16.75 -10.85 5.74
C SER A 624 15.82 -11.92 5.20
N SER A 625 14.86 -11.53 4.38
CA SER A 625 14.01 -12.47 3.66
C SER A 625 14.27 -12.44 2.16
N THR A 626 14.38 -13.62 1.54
CA THR A 626 14.48 -13.78 0.08
C THR A 626 13.49 -14.83 -0.36
N ILE A 627 12.50 -14.43 -1.13
CA ILE A 627 11.44 -15.29 -1.65
C ILE A 627 11.49 -15.30 -3.17
N VAL A 628 11.31 -16.47 -3.75
CA VAL A 628 11.17 -16.66 -5.20
C VAL A 628 9.82 -17.31 -5.45
N ASN A 629 9.01 -16.68 -6.31
CA ASN A 629 7.70 -17.16 -6.72
C ASN A 629 7.70 -17.43 -8.23
N LEU A 630 7.02 -18.48 -8.66
CA LEU A 630 6.85 -18.85 -10.06
C LEU A 630 5.35 -18.94 -10.38
N LEU A 631 5.04 -18.63 -11.63
CA LEU A 631 3.71 -18.70 -12.19
C LEU A 631 3.78 -19.35 -13.57
N ALA A 632 2.86 -20.25 -13.87
CA ALA A 632 2.65 -20.81 -15.19
C ALA A 632 1.17 -20.76 -15.53
N SER A 633 0.83 -20.16 -16.66
CA SER A 633 -0.54 -20.07 -17.15
C SER A 633 -0.70 -20.80 -18.47
N TYR A 634 -1.85 -21.44 -18.66
CA TYR A 634 -2.16 -22.19 -19.86
C TYR A 634 -3.60 -21.93 -20.34
N GLN A 635 -3.74 -21.41 -21.55
CA GLN A 635 -5.01 -21.25 -22.24
C GLN A 635 -5.33 -22.54 -22.97
N LEU A 636 -6.15 -23.42 -22.35
CA LEU A 636 -6.51 -24.72 -22.91
C LEU A 636 -7.32 -24.57 -24.22
N ASN A 637 -8.25 -23.63 -24.22
CA ASN A 637 -9.04 -23.21 -25.38
C ASN A 637 -9.60 -21.81 -25.12
N LYS A 638 -10.36 -21.25 -26.06
CA LYS A 638 -10.93 -19.90 -25.95
C LYS A 638 -11.78 -19.63 -24.70
N ASN A 639 -12.23 -20.67 -23.99
CA ASN A 639 -13.10 -20.55 -22.84
C ASN A 639 -12.45 -21.01 -21.53
N ILE A 640 -11.37 -21.80 -21.57
CA ILE A 640 -10.77 -22.39 -20.38
C ILE A 640 -9.33 -21.93 -20.24
N PHE A 641 -9.07 -21.22 -19.14
CA PHE A 641 -7.76 -20.79 -18.70
C PHE A 641 -7.40 -21.50 -17.39
N THR A 642 -6.15 -21.90 -17.25
CA THR A 642 -5.62 -22.51 -16.03
C THR A 642 -4.32 -21.82 -15.63
N GLN A 643 -4.07 -21.78 -14.33
CA GLN A 643 -2.86 -21.17 -13.78
C GLN A 643 -2.36 -21.99 -12.59
N ILE A 644 -1.06 -22.14 -12.52
CA ILE A 644 -0.35 -22.73 -11.40
C ILE A 644 0.59 -21.67 -10.82
N GLU A 645 0.49 -21.43 -9.52
CA GLU A 645 1.40 -20.57 -8.79
C GLU A 645 2.17 -21.41 -7.76
N LEU A 646 3.48 -21.26 -7.76
CA LEU A 646 4.38 -21.87 -6.79
C LEU A 646 5.06 -20.74 -6.01
N LEU A 647 4.57 -20.50 -4.81
CA LEU A 647 5.07 -19.46 -3.91
C LEU A 647 6.19 -20.04 -3.05
N ASN A 648 7.19 -19.21 -2.71
CA ASN A 648 8.37 -19.59 -1.96
C ASN A 648 8.99 -20.90 -2.50
N VAL A 649 9.29 -20.95 -3.80
CA VAL A 649 9.73 -22.17 -4.50
C VAL A 649 10.98 -22.81 -3.87
N LEU A 650 11.82 -21.99 -3.23
CA LEU A 650 13.04 -22.42 -2.57
C LEU A 650 12.81 -22.98 -1.15
N ASP A 651 11.56 -22.95 -0.67
CA ASP A 651 11.14 -23.39 0.66
C ASP A 651 11.97 -22.75 1.79
N LYS A 652 12.24 -21.46 1.64
CA LYS A 652 13.02 -20.71 2.64
C LYS A 652 12.19 -20.47 3.89
N LYS A 653 12.75 -20.79 5.05
CA LYS A 653 12.20 -20.42 6.36
C LYS A 653 12.58 -18.96 6.63
N VAL A 654 11.68 -18.05 6.30
CA VAL A 654 11.84 -16.61 6.51
C VAL A 654 10.69 -16.08 7.36
N ASN A 655 10.87 -14.93 7.98
CA ASN A 655 9.82 -14.23 8.70
C ASN A 655 9.25 -13.13 7.82
N ASP A 656 7.93 -12.95 7.83
CA ASP A 656 7.27 -11.81 7.20
C ASP A 656 7.62 -10.53 7.95
N ILE A 657 7.61 -10.60 9.29
CA ILE A 657 7.98 -9.48 10.17
C ILE A 657 8.67 -9.99 11.43
N GLU A 658 9.49 -9.14 12.01
CA GLU A 658 10.15 -9.35 13.30
C GLU A 658 10.12 -8.05 14.10
N TYR A 659 9.87 -8.16 15.41
CA TYR A 659 9.92 -7.10 16.40
C TYR A 659 10.85 -7.51 17.56
N TYR A 660 11.17 -6.56 18.44
CA TYR A 660 11.91 -6.83 19.66
C TYR A 660 11.25 -6.12 20.83
N TYR A 661 10.71 -6.88 21.76
CA TYR A 661 10.06 -6.38 22.96
C TYR A 661 10.04 -7.46 24.07
N ALA A 662 9.59 -7.08 25.27
CA ALA A 662 9.47 -8.01 26.38
C ALA A 662 8.09 -8.69 26.38
N SER A 663 8.07 -9.99 26.68
CA SER A 663 6.85 -10.77 26.87
C SER A 663 7.03 -11.86 27.93
N CYS A 664 5.93 -12.46 28.37
CA CYS A 664 5.93 -13.62 29.26
C CYS A 664 4.95 -14.68 28.74
N ALA A 665 5.48 -15.74 28.13
CA ALA A 665 4.66 -16.93 27.85
C ALA A 665 4.52 -17.80 29.10
N THR A 666 3.53 -18.70 29.13
CA THR A 666 3.38 -19.65 30.25
C THR A 666 4.59 -20.57 30.41
N GLN A 667 5.31 -20.86 29.33
CA GLN A 667 6.55 -21.59 29.29
C GLN A 667 7.67 -20.92 30.08
N ASP A 668 7.60 -19.59 30.25
CA ASP A 668 8.60 -18.78 30.92
C ASP A 668 8.30 -18.55 32.42
N PHE A 669 7.19 -19.04 32.95
CA PHE A 669 6.78 -18.83 34.34
C PHE A 669 7.74 -19.37 35.41
N ASN A 670 8.65 -20.24 35.01
CA ASN A 670 9.72 -20.74 35.87
C ASN A 670 10.96 -19.83 35.91
N THR A 671 10.99 -18.76 35.12
CA THR A 671 12.04 -17.74 35.12
C THR A 671 11.73 -16.64 36.14
N GLY A 672 12.75 -16.02 36.75
CA GLY A 672 12.53 -14.89 37.67
C GLY A 672 11.84 -13.71 37.04
N ALA A 673 12.07 -13.45 35.74
CA ALA A 673 11.49 -12.34 34.99
C ALA A 673 10.00 -12.53 34.69
N CYS A 674 9.46 -13.75 34.67
CA CYS A 674 8.07 -14.06 34.31
C CYS A 674 7.27 -14.76 35.41
N ALA A 675 7.89 -15.10 36.56
CA ALA A 675 7.22 -15.86 37.60
C ALA A 675 5.96 -15.13 38.14
N PRO A 676 4.80 -15.79 38.20
CA PRO A 676 3.60 -15.20 38.79
C PRO A 676 3.86 -14.77 40.25
N GLY A 677 3.57 -13.53 40.61
CA GLY A 677 3.79 -12.98 41.96
C GLY A 677 5.21 -12.46 42.22
N SER A 678 6.13 -12.47 41.25
CA SER A 678 7.38 -11.71 41.32
C SER A 678 7.10 -10.20 41.38
N ALA A 679 7.82 -9.49 42.24
CA ALA A 679 7.74 -8.03 42.34
C ALA A 679 8.44 -7.30 41.16
N GLU A 680 9.29 -8.01 40.41
CA GLU A 680 10.11 -7.49 39.34
C GLU A 680 9.81 -8.28 38.04
N ARG A 681 8.60 -8.20 37.54
CA ARG A 681 8.21 -8.84 36.28
C ARG A 681 8.53 -7.90 35.10
N GLU A 682 9.74 -7.95 34.62
CA GLU A 682 10.18 -7.17 33.46
C GLU A 682 9.95 -7.91 32.13
N GLY A 683 9.60 -9.20 32.18
CA GLY A 683 9.48 -10.05 31.01
C GLY A 683 10.81 -10.46 30.41
N ILE A 684 10.75 -11.26 29.38
CA ILE A 684 11.92 -11.67 28.57
C ILE A 684 11.92 -10.86 27.29
N SER A 685 12.90 -9.95 27.17
CA SER A 685 13.13 -9.20 25.93
C SER A 685 13.73 -10.13 24.87
N ASP A 686 13.02 -10.31 23.76
CA ASP A 686 13.42 -11.20 22.67
C ASP A 686 12.91 -10.72 21.31
N LYS A 687 13.43 -11.31 20.24
CA LYS A 687 12.80 -11.19 18.93
C LYS A 687 11.48 -11.96 18.92
N HIS A 688 10.42 -11.27 18.47
CA HIS A 688 9.12 -11.87 18.21
C HIS A 688 8.93 -11.97 16.71
N ILE A 689 8.67 -13.20 16.25
CA ILE A 689 8.63 -13.53 14.82
C ILE A 689 7.21 -13.87 14.37
N HIS A 690 6.81 -13.37 13.20
CA HIS A 690 5.66 -13.86 12.46
C HIS A 690 6.18 -14.55 11.20
N PRO A 691 6.13 -15.90 11.15
CA PRO A 691 6.68 -16.67 10.04
C PRO A 691 5.95 -16.43 8.72
N SER A 692 6.69 -16.37 7.63
CA SER A 692 6.12 -16.50 6.29
C SER A 692 5.79 -17.95 5.97
N GLU A 693 4.80 -18.16 5.10
CA GLU A 693 4.47 -19.49 4.62
C GLU A 693 5.69 -20.19 3.97
N GLY A 694 5.81 -21.49 4.15
CA GLY A 694 6.71 -22.34 3.38
C GLY A 694 6.33 -22.40 1.91
N ARG A 695 6.83 -23.39 1.19
CA ARG A 695 6.44 -23.60 -0.21
C ARG A 695 4.94 -23.85 -0.30
N ASN A 696 4.26 -23.01 -1.12
CA ASN A 696 2.81 -23.07 -1.30
C ASN A 696 2.47 -23.21 -2.77
N LEU A 697 1.56 -24.14 -3.08
CA LEU A 697 1.07 -24.40 -4.42
C LEU A 697 -0.39 -23.95 -4.52
N ARG A 698 -0.71 -23.21 -5.59
CA ARG A 698 -2.07 -22.83 -5.94
C ARG A 698 -2.38 -23.23 -7.37
N PHE A 699 -3.60 -23.68 -7.59
CA PHE A 699 -4.14 -23.99 -8.90
C PHE A 699 -5.42 -23.18 -9.13
N THR A 700 -5.47 -22.48 -10.24
CA THR A 700 -6.63 -21.70 -10.66
C THR A 700 -7.19 -22.26 -11.96
N LEU A 701 -8.49 -22.43 -11.98
CA LEU A 701 -9.29 -22.72 -13.17
C LEU A 701 -10.26 -21.58 -13.41
N ARG A 702 -10.20 -20.95 -14.60
CA ARG A 702 -11.11 -19.89 -15.04
C ARG A 702 -11.88 -20.34 -16.27
N TYR A 703 -13.19 -20.20 -16.24
CA TYR A 703 -14.06 -20.40 -17.39
C TYR A 703 -14.60 -19.05 -17.88
N LEU A 704 -14.36 -18.76 -19.16
CA LEU A 704 -14.79 -17.54 -19.86
C LEU A 704 -16.06 -17.88 -20.65
N PHE A 705 -17.15 -17.15 -20.41
CA PHE A 705 -18.46 -17.37 -21.04
C PHE A 705 -18.54 -16.80 -22.46
#